data_48ea2018e0b47e927947fbaa15e94f1b
#
_entry.id   48ea2018e0b47e927947fbaa15e94f1b
#
_cell.length_a   1.000
_cell.length_b   1.000
_cell.length_c   1.000
_cell.angle_alpha   90.00
_cell.angle_beta   90.00
_cell.angle_gamma   90.00
#
_symmetry.space_group_name_H-M   'P 1'
#
loop_
_entity.id
_entity.type
_entity.pdbx_description
1 polymer ?
#
loop_
_entity_poly.entity_id
_entity_poly.type
_entity_poly.pdbx_seq_one_letter_code
_entity_poly.pdbx_strand_id
1 'polypeptide(L)'
;MGNRGMEDLIPLVNKMQDAFSAIGQNSQLDLPQIAVVGGQSAGKSSVLENFVGKDFLPRGSGIVTRRPLVLQLINCPTEYAEFLHCKGKKFTDFDEVRAEIEAETDRITGQNKGISPVPINLRVYSPHVLNLTLVDLPGMTKVPVGDQPADIEQQIRDMLYQFVTKDNCLLLAVSPANSDLANSDALKIAKEVDPQGLRTIGVITKLDLMDEGTDAREILENKLLPLRRGYIGVVNRSQKDIDGKKDITAAMAAERKFFLTHPAYRHLADRMGTPYLQKTLNQQLTNHIRDTLPGLRAKLQSQLLSIEKEVEEYKNFRPDDPSRKTKALLQMVQQFSVDFEKRIEGSGDQIDTAELSGGARINRIFHERFPFELVKMEFNEKELRKEISYAIKNIHGIRTGLFTPDMAFETIVKRQIGKIKEPCQKCVDMVISELVNTVRQCTQKLAQYPMLREEMEKIVTQHIRDRESRTKDQVMLLIDIELAYMNTNHEDFIGFANAQQRSSQVAQKKQPGNKVIRKGWLTINNIGIMKGGAKEYWFVLTAESLSWYKDDEEKEKKYMLQVDNLRLRDVEKGFMSSKQIFALFNTEQRNVYKDYRQLELACESQEEIDGWKASFLRAGVYPERVTSDSGDGENSSDNLMNSMDPQLERQVETIRNLVDSYMAIVNKTIRDLMPKTIMYLMINNTKEFINAELLANLYHSGDQNSLMEESQEQAHHRDEMLRMYHALKEALSIIGDISTTTVTTAMPPPVDDSWLRPGGNSSGGRSPATSPTPNRRAPPGPPGRPVSRGSAPGLPPGPPVPSRPGASPDPFGGPPPSVPSRPNRAPPGPIVTTVQ
;
A
#
# COMPACT_ATOMS: atom_id res chain seq x y z
N MET A 1 -27.68 -40.65 -26.32
CA MET A 1 -26.22 -40.46 -26.29
C MET A 1 -25.89 -39.36 -25.26
N GLY A 2 -25.33 -39.75 -24.13
CA GLY A 2 -24.94 -38.83 -23.06
C GLY A 2 -23.86 -37.90 -23.55
N ASN A 3 -23.96 -36.64 -23.12
CA ASN A 3 -23.10 -35.56 -23.51
C ASN A 3 -21.75 -35.72 -22.77
N ARG A 4 -20.85 -36.57 -23.30
CA ARG A 4 -19.55 -36.87 -22.67
C ARG A 4 -18.77 -35.66 -22.17
N GLY A 5 -18.84 -34.51 -22.88
CA GLY A 5 -18.14 -33.31 -22.46
C GLY A 5 -18.72 -32.61 -21.21
N MET A 6 -19.97 -32.91 -20.80
CA MET A 6 -20.57 -32.37 -19.57
C MET A 6 -20.31 -33.23 -18.35
N GLU A 7 -20.13 -34.55 -18.53
CA GLU A 7 -19.82 -35.50 -17.44
C GLU A 7 -18.41 -35.29 -16.91
N ASP A 8 -17.52 -34.74 -17.74
CA ASP A 8 -16.11 -34.47 -17.38
C ASP A 8 -15.88 -33.15 -16.63
N LEU A 9 -16.89 -32.27 -16.52
CA LEU A 9 -16.72 -30.97 -15.86
C LEU A 9 -16.44 -31.06 -14.35
N ILE A 10 -17.12 -31.95 -13.63
CA ILE A 10 -16.91 -32.16 -12.20
C ILE A 10 -15.53 -32.79 -11.93
N PRO A 11 -15.09 -33.85 -12.60
CA PRO A 11 -13.73 -34.37 -12.49
C PRO A 11 -12.64 -33.31 -12.78
N LEU A 12 -12.89 -32.40 -13.71
CA LEU A 12 -11.97 -31.33 -14.06
C LEU A 12 -11.81 -30.30 -12.93
N VAL A 13 -12.91 -29.84 -12.35
CA VAL A 13 -12.87 -28.96 -11.18
C VAL A 13 -12.15 -29.64 -10.02
N ASN A 14 -12.33 -30.96 -9.84
CA ASN A 14 -11.62 -31.70 -8.82
C ASN A 14 -10.10 -31.74 -9.09
N LYS A 15 -9.63 -31.91 -10.33
CA LYS A 15 -8.21 -31.81 -10.69
C LYS A 15 -7.64 -30.41 -10.42
N MET A 16 -8.42 -29.37 -10.71
CA MET A 16 -8.02 -27.99 -10.37
C MET A 16 -7.90 -27.83 -8.85
N GLN A 17 -8.85 -28.36 -8.09
CA GLN A 17 -8.80 -28.32 -6.63
C GLN A 17 -7.55 -29.03 -6.07
N ASP A 18 -7.14 -30.13 -6.69
CA ASP A 18 -5.92 -30.86 -6.34
C ASP A 18 -4.66 -30.06 -6.61
N ALA A 19 -4.57 -29.42 -7.78
CA ALA A 19 -3.44 -28.57 -8.15
C ALA A 19 -3.25 -27.40 -7.16
N PHE A 20 -4.35 -26.76 -6.75
CA PHE A 20 -4.30 -25.67 -5.76
C PHE A 20 -4.10 -26.15 -4.32
N SER A 21 -4.64 -27.31 -3.94
CA SER A 21 -4.43 -27.87 -2.60
C SER A 21 -2.96 -28.25 -2.36
N ALA A 22 -2.21 -28.55 -3.41
CA ALA A 22 -0.77 -28.84 -3.33
C ALA A 22 0.10 -27.61 -3.01
N ILE A 23 -0.43 -26.38 -3.17
CA ILE A 23 0.31 -25.12 -2.96
C ILE A 23 0.20 -24.60 -1.53
N GLY A 24 -0.82 -25.03 -0.76
CA GLY A 24 -1.07 -24.58 0.60
C GLY A 24 -2.25 -23.60 0.74
N GLN A 25 -2.54 -23.20 1.97
CA GLN A 25 -3.79 -22.52 2.35
C GLN A 25 -4.00 -21.10 1.75
N ASN A 26 -3.03 -20.50 1.08
CA ASN A 26 -3.13 -19.11 0.62
C ASN A 26 -3.80 -18.90 -0.74
N SER A 27 -4.09 -19.94 -1.49
CA SER A 27 -4.79 -19.78 -2.77
C SER A 27 -6.31 -19.94 -2.58
N GLN A 28 -6.98 -18.83 -2.25
CA GLN A 28 -8.45 -18.76 -2.17
C GLN A 28 -9.07 -18.78 -3.58
N LEU A 29 -9.04 -19.92 -4.24
CA LEU A 29 -9.78 -20.10 -5.47
C LEU A 29 -11.20 -20.60 -5.14
N ASP A 30 -12.20 -19.82 -5.50
CA ASP A 30 -13.62 -20.15 -5.31
C ASP A 30 -14.07 -21.11 -6.40
N LEU A 31 -13.79 -22.40 -6.21
CA LEU A 31 -14.25 -23.44 -7.13
C LEU A 31 -15.73 -23.78 -6.90
N PRO A 32 -16.48 -24.11 -7.97
CA PRO A 32 -17.85 -24.56 -7.86
C PRO A 32 -17.98 -25.84 -7.03
N GLN A 33 -18.79 -25.78 -5.98
CA GLN A 33 -19.03 -26.90 -5.07
C GLN A 33 -20.44 -26.82 -4.46
N ILE A 34 -20.88 -27.85 -3.77
CA ILE A 34 -22.16 -27.87 -3.04
C ILE A 34 -21.86 -27.90 -1.55
N ALA A 35 -22.30 -26.91 -0.80
CA ALA A 35 -22.21 -26.91 0.66
C ALA A 35 -23.50 -27.46 1.26
N VAL A 36 -23.36 -28.48 2.11
CA VAL A 36 -24.48 -29.10 2.82
C VAL A 36 -24.68 -28.40 4.15
N VAL A 37 -25.81 -27.72 4.31
CA VAL A 37 -26.16 -26.92 5.49
C VAL A 37 -27.39 -27.48 6.15
N GLY A 38 -27.39 -27.48 7.48
CA GLY A 38 -28.56 -27.97 8.24
C GLY A 38 -28.31 -27.99 9.73
N GLY A 39 -29.39 -27.93 10.49
CA GLY A 39 -29.35 -28.09 11.93
C GLY A 39 -28.76 -29.44 12.37
N GLN A 40 -28.40 -29.53 13.63
CA GLN A 40 -27.99 -30.79 14.23
C GLN A 40 -29.12 -31.81 14.10
N SER A 41 -28.81 -33.04 13.76
CA SER A 41 -29.78 -34.14 13.54
C SER A 41 -30.80 -33.92 12.39
N ALA A 42 -30.59 -32.93 11.49
CA ALA A 42 -31.42 -32.72 10.31
C ALA A 42 -31.34 -33.88 9.29
N GLY A 43 -30.40 -34.81 9.41
CA GLY A 43 -30.21 -35.94 8.51
C GLY A 43 -29.16 -35.71 7.42
N LYS A 44 -28.27 -34.71 7.51
CA LYS A 44 -27.22 -34.41 6.54
C LYS A 44 -26.33 -35.64 6.23
N SER A 45 -25.71 -36.21 7.27
CA SER A 45 -24.79 -37.35 7.13
C SER A 45 -25.51 -38.55 6.53
N SER A 46 -26.76 -38.83 6.88
CA SER A 46 -27.53 -39.91 6.31
C SER A 46 -27.83 -39.72 4.83
N VAL A 47 -28.06 -38.48 4.38
CA VAL A 47 -28.21 -38.17 2.95
C VAL A 47 -26.93 -38.42 2.18
N LEU A 48 -25.78 -38.07 2.75
CA LEU A 48 -24.46 -38.28 2.13
C LEU A 48 -24.08 -39.74 2.09
N GLU A 49 -24.35 -40.51 3.16
CA GLU A 49 -24.13 -41.96 3.17
C GLU A 49 -25.01 -42.67 2.15
N ASN A 50 -26.27 -42.25 1.97
CA ASN A 50 -27.15 -42.80 0.94
C ASN A 50 -26.63 -42.53 -0.49
N PHE A 51 -25.88 -41.43 -0.73
CA PHE A 51 -25.23 -41.20 -2.04
C PHE A 51 -24.12 -42.19 -2.32
N VAL A 52 -23.37 -42.58 -1.30
CA VAL A 52 -22.27 -43.57 -1.44
C VAL A 52 -22.79 -45.00 -1.40
N GLY A 53 -23.92 -45.26 -0.71
CA GLY A 53 -24.45 -46.59 -0.46
C GLY A 53 -23.75 -47.35 0.67
N LYS A 54 -22.91 -46.63 1.46
CA LYS A 54 -22.11 -47.17 2.56
C LYS A 54 -22.16 -46.30 3.80
N ASP A 55 -21.99 -46.93 4.97
CA ASP A 55 -21.88 -46.27 6.25
C ASP A 55 -20.43 -45.89 6.52
N PHE A 56 -20.08 -44.62 6.39
CA PHE A 56 -18.68 -44.19 6.53
C PHE A 56 -18.51 -42.88 7.36
N LEU A 57 -19.60 -42.22 7.69
CA LEU A 57 -19.51 -40.99 8.47
C LEU A 57 -19.55 -41.27 9.97
N PRO A 58 -18.82 -40.49 10.78
CA PRO A 58 -18.87 -40.58 12.23
C PRO A 58 -20.31 -40.39 12.77
N ARG A 59 -20.63 -41.06 13.84
CA ARG A 59 -21.93 -41.01 14.52
C ARG A 59 -21.74 -40.84 16.01
N GLY A 60 -22.65 -40.15 16.66
CA GLY A 60 -22.57 -39.93 18.10
C GLY A 60 -23.54 -38.85 18.61
N SER A 61 -23.48 -38.60 19.90
CA SER A 61 -24.23 -37.52 20.56
C SER A 61 -23.42 -36.24 20.49
N GLY A 62 -24.09 -35.10 20.30
CA GLY A 62 -23.45 -33.79 20.20
C GLY A 62 -22.99 -33.43 18.77
N ILE A 63 -21.99 -32.56 18.64
CA ILE A 63 -21.44 -32.14 17.32
C ILE A 63 -20.50 -33.27 16.85
N VAL A 64 -20.96 -34.04 15.89
CA VAL A 64 -20.22 -35.15 15.31
C VAL A 64 -19.29 -34.68 14.22
N THR A 65 -19.78 -33.87 13.27
CA THR A 65 -18.97 -33.22 12.22
C THR A 65 -18.33 -31.97 12.81
N ARG A 66 -17.04 -32.04 13.17
CA ARG A 66 -16.28 -30.94 13.83
C ARG A 66 -15.36 -30.20 12.89
N ARG A 67 -15.20 -30.72 11.67
CA ARG A 67 -14.42 -30.12 10.57
C ARG A 67 -15.21 -30.23 9.28
N PRO A 68 -15.08 -29.27 8.33
CA PRO A 68 -15.65 -29.44 7.00
C PRO A 68 -15.10 -30.70 6.34
N LEU A 69 -15.97 -31.52 5.76
CA LEU A 69 -15.57 -32.69 4.99
C LEU A 69 -15.86 -32.44 3.50
N VAL A 70 -14.81 -32.29 2.70
CA VAL A 70 -14.91 -32.19 1.24
C VAL A 70 -14.97 -33.58 0.68
N LEU A 71 -16.15 -33.99 0.28
CA LEU A 71 -16.44 -35.33 -0.26
C LEU A 71 -16.52 -35.26 -1.79
N GLN A 72 -15.58 -35.88 -2.45
CA GLN A 72 -15.54 -36.05 -3.90
C GLN A 72 -15.97 -37.45 -4.28
N LEU A 73 -17.13 -37.59 -4.93
CA LEU A 73 -17.63 -38.83 -5.47
C LEU A 73 -17.19 -38.99 -6.92
N ILE A 74 -16.55 -40.10 -7.25
CA ILE A 74 -15.98 -40.36 -8.57
C ILE A 74 -16.49 -41.70 -9.06
N ASN A 75 -17.17 -41.70 -10.21
CA ASN A 75 -17.59 -42.92 -10.85
C ASN A 75 -16.37 -43.73 -11.36
N CYS A 76 -16.17 -44.92 -10.82
CA CYS A 76 -15.04 -45.78 -11.14
C CYS A 76 -15.45 -47.23 -11.03
N PRO A 77 -14.95 -48.15 -11.86
CA PRO A 77 -15.28 -49.56 -11.79
C PRO A 77 -14.90 -50.27 -10.48
N THR A 78 -13.92 -49.71 -9.75
CA THR A 78 -13.43 -50.25 -8.47
C THR A 78 -13.90 -49.40 -7.30
N GLU A 79 -14.26 -50.07 -6.17
CA GLU A 79 -14.76 -49.38 -4.98
C GLU A 79 -13.65 -49.27 -3.94
N TYR A 80 -13.28 -48.02 -3.62
CA TYR A 80 -12.31 -47.68 -2.58
C TYR A 80 -12.40 -46.17 -2.24
N ALA A 81 -11.78 -45.77 -1.13
CA ALA A 81 -11.66 -44.38 -0.73
C ALA A 81 -10.20 -43.96 -0.53
N GLU A 82 -9.91 -42.68 -0.72
CA GLU A 82 -8.60 -42.09 -0.51
C GLU A 82 -8.72 -40.74 0.24
N PHE A 83 -7.78 -40.51 1.14
CA PHE A 83 -7.64 -39.19 1.79
C PHE A 83 -6.45 -38.43 1.24
N LEU A 84 -6.58 -37.13 1.11
CA LEU A 84 -5.48 -36.27 0.61
C LEU A 84 -4.29 -36.24 1.58
N HIS A 85 -4.53 -36.33 2.90
CA HIS A 85 -3.49 -36.36 3.94
C HIS A 85 -2.79 -37.74 4.05
N CYS A 86 -3.41 -38.82 3.59
CA CYS A 86 -2.85 -40.17 3.56
C CYS A 86 -2.51 -40.62 2.13
N LYS A 87 -1.54 -39.88 1.48
CA LYS A 87 -1.19 -40.18 0.07
C LYS A 87 -0.78 -41.64 -0.14
N GLY A 88 -1.46 -42.27 -1.10
CA GLY A 88 -1.14 -43.66 -1.54
C GLY A 88 -1.81 -44.79 -0.74
N LYS A 89 -2.52 -44.51 0.36
CA LYS A 89 -3.29 -45.50 1.08
C LYS A 89 -4.70 -45.54 0.52
N LYS A 90 -5.11 -46.76 0.03
CA LYS A 90 -6.47 -47.05 -0.43
C LYS A 90 -7.24 -47.75 0.67
N PHE A 91 -8.38 -47.21 1.02
CA PHE A 91 -9.30 -47.75 2.00
C PHE A 91 -10.40 -48.52 1.25
N THR A 92 -10.47 -49.81 1.40
CA THR A 92 -11.52 -50.68 0.83
C THR A 92 -12.64 -50.99 1.83
N ASP A 93 -12.32 -50.85 3.12
CA ASP A 93 -13.29 -50.96 4.20
C ASP A 93 -13.75 -49.57 4.64
N PHE A 94 -15.06 -49.33 4.62
CA PHE A 94 -15.65 -48.04 4.98
C PHE A 94 -15.72 -47.82 6.50
N ASP A 95 -15.55 -48.84 7.31
CA ASP A 95 -15.37 -48.69 8.77
C ASP A 95 -13.97 -48.12 9.08
N GLU A 96 -12.93 -48.49 8.31
CA GLU A 96 -11.62 -47.84 8.39
C GLU A 96 -11.68 -46.36 7.95
N VAL A 97 -12.50 -46.02 6.93
CA VAL A 97 -12.71 -44.63 6.50
C VAL A 97 -13.31 -43.79 7.64
N ARG A 98 -14.31 -44.35 8.35
CA ARG A 98 -14.89 -43.68 9.53
C ARG A 98 -13.85 -43.44 10.62
N ALA A 99 -13.09 -44.48 10.97
CA ALA A 99 -12.04 -44.39 11.98
C ALA A 99 -10.97 -43.36 11.61
N GLU A 100 -10.59 -43.23 10.31
CA GLU A 100 -9.64 -42.24 9.84
C GLU A 100 -10.19 -40.81 9.92
N ILE A 101 -11.48 -40.58 9.61
CA ILE A 101 -12.14 -39.28 9.75
C ILE A 101 -12.10 -38.81 11.23
N GLU A 102 -12.38 -39.75 12.14
CA GLU A 102 -12.35 -39.49 13.59
C GLU A 102 -10.93 -39.18 14.04
N ALA A 103 -9.96 -40.02 13.70
CA ALA A 103 -8.54 -39.85 14.05
C ALA A 103 -7.97 -38.52 13.53
N GLU A 104 -8.23 -38.19 12.26
CA GLU A 104 -7.76 -36.95 11.65
C GLU A 104 -8.45 -35.71 12.25
N THR A 105 -9.71 -35.81 12.63
CA THR A 105 -10.43 -34.77 13.34
C THR A 105 -9.80 -34.54 14.70
N ASP A 106 -9.57 -35.61 15.49
CA ASP A 106 -8.98 -35.52 16.82
C ASP A 106 -7.52 -35.02 16.79
N ARG A 107 -6.78 -35.38 15.76
CA ARG A 107 -5.39 -34.91 15.55
C ARG A 107 -5.29 -33.38 15.48
N ILE A 108 -6.26 -32.72 14.85
CA ILE A 108 -6.23 -31.26 14.66
C ILE A 108 -7.04 -30.51 15.73
N THR A 109 -8.20 -31.02 16.09
CA THR A 109 -9.08 -30.35 17.08
C THR A 109 -8.74 -30.71 18.53
N GLY A 110 -7.87 -31.70 18.75
CA GLY A 110 -7.58 -32.23 20.08
C GLY A 110 -8.74 -33.03 20.66
N GLN A 111 -8.55 -33.60 21.86
CA GLN A 111 -9.59 -34.36 22.59
C GLN A 111 -10.71 -33.46 23.14
N ASN A 112 -10.52 -32.13 23.09
CA ASN A 112 -11.46 -31.15 23.62
C ASN A 112 -12.52 -30.80 22.58
N LYS A 113 -13.40 -31.60 22.18
CA LYS A 113 -14.62 -31.38 21.35
C LYS A 113 -14.72 -30.03 20.58
N GLY A 114 -13.56 -29.37 20.30
CA GLY A 114 -13.44 -28.14 19.52
C GLY A 114 -13.72 -28.37 18.03
N ILE A 115 -13.84 -27.28 17.27
CA ILE A 115 -14.03 -27.30 15.82
C ILE A 115 -12.81 -26.69 15.13
N SER A 116 -12.58 -27.01 13.85
CA SER A 116 -11.52 -26.44 13.06
C SER A 116 -12.02 -26.13 11.64
N PRO A 117 -11.68 -24.98 11.05
CA PRO A 117 -12.07 -24.63 9.68
C PRO A 117 -11.28 -25.38 8.60
N VAL A 118 -10.23 -26.12 8.98
CA VAL A 118 -9.41 -26.88 8.03
C VAL A 118 -10.17 -28.10 7.53
N PRO A 119 -10.47 -28.22 6.21
CA PRO A 119 -11.26 -29.32 5.69
C PRO A 119 -10.50 -30.65 5.68
N ILE A 120 -11.25 -31.74 5.78
CA ILE A 120 -10.78 -33.09 5.46
C ILE A 120 -11.20 -33.38 4.00
N ASN A 121 -10.25 -33.78 3.14
CA ASN A 121 -10.56 -34.12 1.76
C ASN A 121 -10.63 -35.65 1.61
N LEU A 122 -11.81 -36.13 1.27
CA LEU A 122 -12.11 -37.56 1.06
C LEU A 122 -12.60 -37.78 -0.36
N ARG A 123 -12.00 -38.73 -1.07
CA ARG A 123 -12.42 -39.20 -2.39
C ARG A 123 -12.98 -40.61 -2.25
N VAL A 124 -14.17 -40.80 -2.80
CA VAL A 124 -14.83 -42.11 -2.85
C VAL A 124 -15.01 -42.51 -4.31
N TYR A 125 -14.38 -43.59 -4.67
CA TYR A 125 -14.46 -44.21 -5.99
C TYR A 125 -15.43 -45.35 -5.90
N SER A 126 -16.49 -45.38 -6.72
CA SER A 126 -17.47 -46.47 -6.76
C SER A 126 -18.21 -46.50 -8.10
N PRO A 127 -18.61 -47.65 -8.63
CA PRO A 127 -19.42 -47.79 -9.84
C PRO A 127 -20.87 -47.30 -9.62
N HIS A 128 -21.30 -47.13 -8.37
CA HIS A 128 -22.67 -46.83 -8.00
C HIS A 128 -22.89 -45.33 -7.72
N VAL A 129 -21.85 -44.49 -7.76
CA VAL A 129 -21.96 -43.06 -7.50
C VAL A 129 -21.94 -42.26 -8.81
N LEU A 130 -22.58 -41.09 -8.81
CA LEU A 130 -22.39 -40.08 -9.84
C LEU A 130 -21.25 -39.13 -9.41
N ASN A 131 -20.53 -38.57 -10.39
CA ASN A 131 -19.52 -37.55 -10.10
C ASN A 131 -20.17 -36.35 -9.38
N LEU A 132 -19.69 -36.06 -8.18
CA LEU A 132 -20.27 -35.02 -7.33
C LEU A 132 -19.25 -34.51 -6.31
N THR A 133 -19.19 -33.22 -6.07
CA THR A 133 -18.36 -32.64 -5.02
C THR A 133 -19.23 -31.92 -4.01
N LEU A 134 -19.20 -32.39 -2.77
CA LEU A 134 -20.00 -31.92 -1.66
C LEU A 134 -19.08 -31.49 -0.50
N VAL A 135 -19.48 -30.48 0.24
CA VAL A 135 -18.82 -30.10 1.48
C VAL A 135 -19.81 -30.28 2.62
N ASP A 136 -19.60 -31.33 3.43
CA ASP A 136 -20.37 -31.51 4.66
C ASP A 136 -19.87 -30.56 5.73
N LEU A 137 -20.74 -29.69 6.18
CA LEU A 137 -20.44 -28.67 7.17
C LEU A 137 -21.02 -29.08 8.54
N PRO A 138 -20.38 -28.64 9.65
CA PRO A 138 -20.91 -28.87 11.00
C PRO A 138 -22.39 -28.52 11.12
N GLY A 139 -23.13 -29.33 11.89
CA GLY A 139 -24.53 -29.01 12.18
C GLY A 139 -24.64 -27.80 13.09
N MET A 140 -25.57 -26.90 12.75
CA MET A 140 -25.83 -25.75 13.59
C MET A 140 -26.37 -26.20 14.95
N THR A 141 -25.76 -25.67 16.02
CA THR A 141 -26.18 -25.85 17.40
C THR A 141 -26.38 -24.50 18.05
N LYS A 142 -27.37 -24.40 18.93
CA LYS A 142 -27.70 -23.15 19.66
C LYS A 142 -27.16 -23.15 21.07
N VAL A 143 -26.81 -24.31 21.60
CA VAL A 143 -26.40 -24.48 22.99
C VAL A 143 -25.12 -25.32 23.03
N PRO A 144 -24.06 -24.89 23.71
CA PRO A 144 -22.89 -25.71 23.96
C PRO A 144 -23.23 -26.94 24.82
N VAL A 145 -22.67 -28.09 24.48
CA VAL A 145 -22.92 -29.38 25.21
C VAL A 145 -21.59 -29.91 25.76
N GLY A 146 -21.51 -30.14 27.05
CA GLY A 146 -20.31 -30.65 27.73
C GLY A 146 -19.17 -29.63 27.72
N ASP A 147 -17.96 -30.04 27.33
CA ASP A 147 -16.75 -29.22 27.36
C ASP A 147 -16.59 -28.27 26.14
N GLN A 148 -17.68 -28.00 25.42
CA GLN A 148 -17.65 -27.12 24.26
C GLN A 148 -17.50 -25.65 24.68
N PRO A 149 -16.79 -24.78 23.90
CA PRO A 149 -16.69 -23.36 24.15
C PRO A 149 -18.08 -22.69 24.19
N ALA A 150 -18.25 -21.67 25.04
CA ALA A 150 -19.49 -20.94 25.17
C ALA A 150 -19.92 -20.23 23.86
N ASP A 151 -18.99 -19.92 22.99
CA ASP A 151 -19.16 -19.26 21.70
C ASP A 151 -19.23 -20.21 20.50
N ILE A 152 -19.48 -21.51 20.75
CA ILE A 152 -19.48 -22.56 19.70
C ILE A 152 -20.49 -22.27 18.58
N GLU A 153 -21.62 -21.64 18.88
CA GLU A 153 -22.60 -21.23 17.87
C GLU A 153 -21.99 -20.23 16.89
N GLN A 154 -21.28 -19.22 17.40
CA GLN A 154 -20.64 -18.22 16.56
C GLN A 154 -19.49 -18.82 15.75
N GLN A 155 -18.66 -19.64 16.35
CA GLN A 155 -17.57 -20.34 15.65
C GLN A 155 -18.08 -21.21 14.51
N ILE A 156 -19.17 -21.96 14.72
CA ILE A 156 -19.81 -22.76 13.66
C ILE A 156 -20.35 -21.85 12.56
N ARG A 157 -21.03 -20.76 12.94
CA ARG A 157 -21.59 -19.80 12.00
C ARG A 157 -20.50 -19.19 11.14
N ASP A 158 -19.42 -18.70 11.73
CA ASP A 158 -18.28 -18.10 11.02
C ASP A 158 -17.63 -19.10 10.06
N MET A 159 -17.51 -20.37 10.47
CA MET A 159 -17.02 -21.45 9.62
C MET A 159 -17.97 -21.72 8.44
N LEU A 160 -19.27 -21.78 8.67
CA LEU A 160 -20.28 -21.96 7.61
C LEU A 160 -20.19 -20.83 6.58
N TYR A 161 -20.06 -19.56 7.04
CA TYR A 161 -20.01 -18.38 6.19
C TYR A 161 -18.78 -18.38 5.28
N GLN A 162 -17.65 -18.98 5.66
CA GLN A 162 -16.47 -19.10 4.79
C GLN A 162 -16.77 -19.89 3.49
N PHE A 163 -17.76 -20.79 3.53
CA PHE A 163 -18.15 -21.60 2.38
C PHE A 163 -19.40 -21.06 1.68
N VAL A 164 -20.43 -20.67 2.42
CA VAL A 164 -21.76 -20.37 1.86
C VAL A 164 -21.88 -18.96 1.27
N THR A 165 -21.01 -18.02 1.65
CA THR A 165 -20.97 -16.66 1.09
C THR A 165 -20.40 -16.60 -0.32
N LYS A 166 -19.67 -17.64 -0.73
CA LYS A 166 -19.05 -17.70 -2.07
C LYS A 166 -20.11 -17.86 -3.15
N ASP A 167 -20.10 -16.98 -4.16
CA ASP A 167 -21.08 -17.00 -5.25
C ASP A 167 -21.05 -18.31 -6.05
N ASN A 168 -19.88 -18.95 -6.12
CA ASN A 168 -19.68 -20.23 -6.81
C ASN A 168 -20.10 -21.45 -5.99
N CYS A 169 -20.71 -21.26 -4.80
CA CYS A 169 -21.15 -22.34 -3.94
C CYS A 169 -22.68 -22.54 -4.05
N LEU A 170 -23.11 -23.72 -4.46
CA LEU A 170 -24.51 -24.15 -4.35
C LEU A 170 -24.82 -24.58 -2.93
N LEU A 171 -26.01 -24.25 -2.44
CA LEU A 171 -26.44 -24.58 -1.09
C LEU A 171 -27.40 -25.75 -1.11
N LEU A 172 -27.09 -26.78 -0.35
CA LEU A 172 -28.00 -27.89 -0.07
C LEU A 172 -28.59 -27.71 1.34
N ALA A 173 -29.75 -27.07 1.42
CA ALA A 173 -30.41 -26.78 2.68
C ALA A 173 -31.24 -27.96 3.16
N VAL A 174 -30.70 -28.71 4.15
CA VAL A 174 -31.34 -29.91 4.71
C VAL A 174 -32.19 -29.57 5.91
N SER A 175 -33.48 -29.84 5.84
CA SER A 175 -34.49 -29.56 6.88
C SER A 175 -35.34 -30.78 7.17
N PRO A 176 -35.63 -31.11 8.43
CA PRO A 176 -36.52 -32.21 8.77
C PRO A 176 -38.00 -31.80 8.57
N ALA A 177 -38.86 -32.72 8.06
CA ALA A 177 -40.27 -32.47 7.81
C ALA A 177 -41.08 -32.40 9.09
N ASN A 178 -40.65 -33.10 10.16
CA ASN A 178 -41.33 -33.17 11.45
C ASN A 178 -41.08 -31.92 12.37
N SER A 179 -40.62 -30.84 11.81
CA SER A 179 -40.48 -29.55 12.46
C SER A 179 -40.93 -28.43 11.50
N ASP A 180 -41.40 -27.35 12.09
CA ASP A 180 -41.82 -26.19 11.28
C ASP A 180 -40.67 -25.67 10.43
N LEU A 181 -40.92 -25.52 9.14
CA LEU A 181 -39.94 -25.05 8.15
C LEU A 181 -39.48 -23.62 8.42
N ALA A 182 -40.31 -22.80 9.03
CA ALA A 182 -39.94 -21.42 9.47
C ALA A 182 -38.79 -21.41 10.48
N ASN A 183 -38.63 -22.52 11.23
CA ASN A 183 -37.57 -22.68 12.20
C ASN A 183 -36.30 -23.35 11.63
N SER A 184 -36.29 -23.59 10.32
CA SER A 184 -35.13 -24.25 9.68
C SER A 184 -33.92 -23.33 9.67
N ASP A 185 -32.90 -23.70 10.42
CA ASP A 185 -31.63 -22.94 10.46
C ASP A 185 -30.94 -22.97 9.07
N ALA A 186 -31.09 -24.06 8.30
CA ALA A 186 -30.55 -24.16 6.95
C ALA A 186 -31.16 -23.14 6.00
N LEU A 187 -32.50 -22.97 6.02
CA LEU A 187 -33.18 -22.01 5.16
C LEU A 187 -32.97 -20.58 5.63
N LYS A 188 -32.76 -20.39 6.92
CA LYS A 188 -32.40 -19.06 7.49
C LYS A 188 -31.06 -18.58 6.94
N ILE A 189 -30.03 -19.41 7.02
CA ILE A 189 -28.71 -19.08 6.41
C ILE A 189 -28.84 -18.93 4.90
N ALA A 190 -29.55 -19.84 4.23
CA ALA A 190 -29.75 -19.73 2.80
C ALA A 190 -30.40 -18.39 2.42
N LYS A 191 -31.39 -17.90 3.16
CA LYS A 191 -32.03 -16.63 2.90
C LYS A 191 -31.10 -15.41 3.16
N GLU A 192 -30.20 -15.53 4.10
CA GLU A 192 -29.20 -14.48 4.39
C GLU A 192 -28.18 -14.34 3.24
N VAL A 193 -27.67 -15.46 2.69
CA VAL A 193 -26.61 -15.46 1.67
C VAL A 193 -27.09 -15.61 0.23
N ASP A 194 -28.32 -16.05 0.04
CA ASP A 194 -29.02 -16.23 -1.25
C ASP A 194 -30.47 -15.76 -1.15
N PRO A 195 -30.73 -14.45 -0.96
CA PRO A 195 -32.07 -13.90 -0.72
C PRO A 195 -33.08 -14.23 -1.82
N GLN A 196 -32.61 -14.44 -3.04
CA GLN A 196 -33.43 -14.77 -4.21
C GLN A 196 -33.62 -16.28 -4.43
N GLY A 197 -32.97 -17.13 -3.61
CA GLY A 197 -33.05 -18.59 -3.73
C GLY A 197 -32.52 -19.14 -5.05
N LEU A 198 -31.55 -18.46 -5.69
CA LEU A 198 -31.06 -18.83 -7.03
C LEU A 198 -30.11 -20.04 -7.00
N ARG A 199 -29.34 -20.18 -5.92
CA ARG A 199 -28.32 -21.24 -5.75
C ARG A 199 -28.63 -22.21 -4.63
N THR A 200 -29.83 -22.13 -4.04
CA THR A 200 -30.29 -22.98 -2.95
C THR A 200 -31.18 -24.11 -3.45
N ILE A 201 -30.92 -25.34 -3.00
CA ILE A 201 -31.72 -26.54 -3.21
C ILE A 201 -32.21 -26.99 -1.85
N GLY A 202 -33.52 -27.14 -1.66
CA GLY A 202 -34.10 -27.61 -0.42
C GLY A 202 -34.16 -29.15 -0.39
N VAL A 203 -33.74 -29.74 0.73
CA VAL A 203 -33.91 -31.19 0.98
C VAL A 203 -34.75 -31.37 2.24
N ILE A 204 -35.86 -32.09 2.10
CA ILE A 204 -36.75 -32.37 3.21
C ILE A 204 -36.58 -33.82 3.61
N THR A 205 -36.11 -34.04 4.83
CA THR A 205 -35.86 -35.37 5.44
C THR A 205 -36.98 -35.74 6.41
N LYS A 206 -37.01 -36.96 6.89
CA LYS A 206 -37.91 -37.46 7.94
C LYS A 206 -39.41 -37.34 7.60
N LEU A 207 -39.74 -37.44 6.34
CA LEU A 207 -41.16 -37.44 5.88
C LEU A 207 -41.99 -38.61 6.45
N ASP A 208 -41.31 -39.69 6.81
CA ASP A 208 -41.88 -40.90 7.46
C ASP A 208 -42.15 -40.73 8.96
N LEU A 209 -41.69 -39.62 9.55
CA LEU A 209 -41.85 -39.28 10.97
C LEU A 209 -42.85 -38.13 11.19
N MET A 210 -43.64 -37.79 10.18
CA MET A 210 -44.70 -36.78 10.32
C MET A 210 -45.90 -37.41 11.03
N ASP A 211 -46.61 -36.60 11.81
CA ASP A 211 -47.82 -37.04 12.53
C ASP A 211 -48.97 -37.41 11.56
N GLU A 212 -49.82 -38.37 11.95
CA GLU A 212 -50.98 -38.74 11.14
C GLU A 212 -51.89 -37.54 10.87
N GLY A 213 -52.17 -37.32 9.58
CA GLY A 213 -52.98 -36.19 9.14
C GLY A 213 -52.20 -34.93 8.78
N THR A 214 -50.87 -34.94 8.95
CA THR A 214 -49.99 -33.88 8.47
C THR A 214 -49.18 -34.33 7.27
N ASP A 215 -48.89 -33.40 6.34
CA ASP A 215 -48.02 -33.72 5.19
C ASP A 215 -47.16 -32.51 4.78
N ALA A 216 -46.08 -32.79 4.08
CA ALA A 216 -45.15 -31.75 3.56
C ALA A 216 -45.43 -31.39 2.09
N ARG A 217 -46.63 -31.65 1.58
CA ARG A 217 -47.01 -31.47 0.17
C ARG A 217 -46.75 -30.07 -0.34
N GLU A 218 -47.18 -29.05 0.44
CA GLU A 218 -47.02 -27.63 0.03
C GLU A 218 -45.58 -27.22 -0.06
N ILE A 219 -44.71 -27.78 0.80
CA ILE A 219 -43.26 -27.58 0.77
C ILE A 219 -42.67 -28.20 -0.46
N LEU A 220 -42.98 -29.51 -0.72
CA LEU A 220 -42.45 -30.24 -1.85
C LEU A 220 -42.98 -29.71 -3.21
N GLU A 221 -44.17 -29.13 -3.24
CA GLU A 221 -44.71 -28.41 -4.39
C GLU A 221 -44.19 -27.00 -4.54
N ASN A 222 -43.21 -26.61 -3.67
CA ASN A 222 -42.54 -25.31 -3.68
C ASN A 222 -43.46 -24.09 -3.47
N LYS A 223 -44.54 -24.25 -2.69
CA LYS A 223 -45.54 -23.24 -2.43
C LYS A 223 -45.28 -22.44 -1.16
N LEU A 224 -44.70 -23.04 -0.13
CA LEU A 224 -44.58 -22.46 1.21
C LEU A 224 -43.21 -21.77 1.25
N LEU A 225 -42.27 -21.61 0.86
CA LEU A 225 -40.98 -20.88 0.79
C LEU A 225 -40.28 -21.18 -0.54
N PRO A 226 -40.67 -20.52 -1.62
CA PRO A 226 -40.24 -20.95 -2.94
C PRO A 226 -38.74 -20.74 -3.16
N LEU A 227 -38.09 -21.79 -3.63
CA LEU A 227 -36.71 -21.79 -4.09
C LEU A 227 -36.69 -21.96 -5.60
N ARG A 228 -35.81 -21.27 -6.29
CA ARG A 228 -35.70 -21.42 -7.76
C ARG A 228 -35.43 -22.87 -8.20
N ARG A 229 -34.70 -23.61 -7.36
CA ARG A 229 -34.31 -25.02 -7.61
C ARG A 229 -35.24 -26.01 -6.93
N GLY A 230 -36.23 -25.54 -6.18
CA GLY A 230 -37.27 -26.35 -5.52
C GLY A 230 -36.79 -27.17 -4.34
N TYR A 231 -37.68 -28.08 -3.92
CA TYR A 231 -37.47 -29.02 -2.80
C TYR A 231 -37.53 -30.46 -3.27
N ILE A 232 -36.69 -31.27 -2.64
CA ILE A 232 -36.69 -32.75 -2.90
C ILE A 232 -36.84 -33.45 -1.56
N GLY A 233 -37.88 -34.31 -1.43
CA GLY A 233 -38.08 -35.10 -0.24
C GLY A 233 -37.26 -36.40 -0.30
N VAL A 234 -36.67 -36.74 0.86
CA VAL A 234 -35.93 -38.01 1.02
C VAL A 234 -36.32 -38.71 2.32
N VAL A 235 -36.28 -40.02 2.34
CA VAL A 235 -36.55 -40.83 3.52
C VAL A 235 -35.31 -41.63 3.86
N ASN A 236 -34.62 -41.23 4.91
CA ASN A 236 -33.41 -41.89 5.40
C ASN A 236 -33.76 -43.04 6.33
N ARG A 237 -32.77 -43.91 6.64
CA ARG A 237 -32.90 -44.94 7.67
C ARG A 237 -33.22 -44.31 9.04
N SER A 238 -34.12 -44.98 9.77
CA SER A 238 -34.35 -44.62 11.17
C SER A 238 -33.16 -45.06 12.05
N GLN A 239 -33.05 -44.52 13.26
CA GLN A 239 -32.02 -44.99 14.21
C GLN A 239 -32.11 -46.49 14.49
N LYS A 240 -33.30 -47.01 14.55
CA LYS A 240 -33.57 -48.46 14.73
C LYS A 240 -33.07 -49.31 13.52
N ASP A 241 -33.22 -48.80 12.30
CA ASP A 241 -32.68 -49.43 11.10
C ASP A 241 -31.14 -49.41 11.08
N ILE A 242 -30.54 -48.31 11.58
CA ILE A 242 -29.10 -48.19 11.70
C ILE A 242 -28.53 -49.14 12.73
N ASP A 243 -29.11 -49.18 13.93
CA ASP A 243 -28.70 -50.06 15.01
C ASP A 243 -28.89 -51.55 14.62
N GLY A 244 -29.94 -51.84 13.83
CA GLY A 244 -30.21 -53.14 13.24
C GLY A 244 -29.36 -53.50 12.00
N LYS A 245 -28.37 -52.63 11.61
CA LYS A 245 -27.50 -52.81 10.43
C LYS A 245 -28.26 -53.06 9.13
N LYS A 246 -29.43 -52.43 8.95
CA LYS A 246 -30.20 -52.53 7.71
C LYS A 246 -29.40 -51.99 6.55
N ASP A 247 -29.28 -52.77 5.47
CA ASP A 247 -28.58 -52.36 4.26
C ASP A 247 -29.18 -51.11 3.61
N ILE A 248 -28.31 -50.21 3.11
CA ILE A 248 -28.73 -48.96 2.48
C ILE A 248 -29.51 -49.21 1.20
N THR A 249 -29.19 -50.25 0.45
CA THR A 249 -29.92 -50.65 -0.77
C THR A 249 -31.37 -51.03 -0.44
N ALA A 250 -31.58 -51.78 0.63
CA ALA A 250 -32.91 -52.11 1.15
C ALA A 250 -33.65 -50.83 1.67
N ALA A 251 -32.92 -49.88 2.23
CA ALA A 251 -33.50 -48.64 2.66
C ALA A 251 -33.94 -47.76 1.49
N MET A 252 -33.18 -47.66 0.40
CA MET A 252 -33.56 -46.94 -0.83
C MET A 252 -34.80 -47.59 -1.49
N ALA A 253 -34.90 -48.92 -1.49
CA ALA A 253 -36.11 -49.59 -1.95
C ALA A 253 -37.35 -49.27 -1.08
N ALA A 254 -37.16 -49.15 0.23
CA ALA A 254 -38.20 -48.72 1.16
C ALA A 254 -38.61 -47.26 0.96
N GLU A 255 -37.65 -46.37 0.73
CA GLU A 255 -37.87 -44.96 0.36
C GLU A 255 -38.76 -44.86 -0.91
N ARG A 256 -38.38 -45.56 -1.98
CA ARG A 256 -39.16 -45.57 -3.21
C ARG A 256 -40.60 -46.10 -2.99
N LYS A 257 -40.76 -47.18 -2.22
CA LYS A 257 -42.05 -47.71 -1.84
C LYS A 257 -42.87 -46.66 -1.09
N PHE A 258 -42.28 -45.96 -0.12
CA PHE A 258 -42.93 -44.92 0.64
C PHE A 258 -43.54 -43.85 -0.28
N PHE A 259 -42.75 -43.25 -1.20
CA PHE A 259 -43.25 -42.26 -2.10
C PHE A 259 -44.34 -42.74 -3.05
N LEU A 260 -44.29 -44.00 -3.50
CA LEU A 260 -45.30 -44.59 -4.39
C LEU A 260 -46.60 -44.90 -3.65
N THR A 261 -46.59 -45.25 -2.38
CA THR A 261 -47.74 -45.67 -1.60
C THR A 261 -48.39 -44.59 -0.79
N HIS A 262 -47.66 -43.53 -0.42
CA HIS A 262 -48.18 -42.46 0.39
C HIS A 262 -49.15 -41.54 -0.39
N PRO A 263 -50.39 -41.33 0.07
CA PRO A 263 -51.43 -40.60 -0.71
C PRO A 263 -51.03 -39.17 -1.07
N ALA A 264 -50.33 -38.46 -0.16
CA ALA A 264 -49.95 -37.05 -0.38
C ALA A 264 -48.79 -36.89 -1.34
N TYR A 265 -47.92 -37.92 -1.49
CA TYR A 265 -46.66 -37.78 -2.27
C TYR A 265 -46.64 -38.62 -3.55
N ARG A 266 -47.62 -39.48 -3.78
CA ARG A 266 -47.68 -40.39 -4.95
C ARG A 266 -47.52 -39.66 -6.30
N HIS A 267 -48.11 -38.47 -6.44
CA HIS A 267 -48.04 -37.67 -7.66
C HIS A 267 -46.65 -36.98 -7.86
N LEU A 268 -45.82 -36.91 -6.82
CA LEU A 268 -44.46 -36.42 -6.83
C LEU A 268 -43.38 -37.48 -6.83
N ALA A 269 -43.77 -38.76 -6.77
CA ALA A 269 -42.84 -39.90 -6.54
C ALA A 269 -41.67 -39.95 -7.53
N ASP A 270 -41.88 -39.55 -8.78
CA ASP A 270 -40.85 -39.53 -9.83
C ASP A 270 -39.81 -38.40 -9.64
N ARG A 271 -40.11 -37.41 -8.78
CA ARG A 271 -39.27 -36.25 -8.48
C ARG A 271 -38.76 -36.26 -7.05
N MET A 272 -38.91 -37.36 -6.32
CA MET A 272 -38.50 -37.51 -4.93
C MET A 272 -37.57 -38.69 -4.73
N GLY A 273 -36.96 -38.72 -3.57
CA GLY A 273 -36.04 -39.79 -3.17
C GLY A 273 -34.58 -39.49 -3.51
N THR A 274 -33.73 -40.24 -2.87
CA THR A 274 -32.26 -40.13 -2.95
C THR A 274 -31.71 -40.24 -4.37
N PRO A 275 -32.16 -41.17 -5.24
CA PRO A 275 -31.65 -41.26 -6.60
C PRO A 275 -31.98 -40.03 -7.47
N TYR A 276 -33.15 -39.43 -7.27
CA TYR A 276 -33.55 -38.23 -7.97
C TYR A 276 -32.75 -37.02 -7.47
N LEU A 277 -32.54 -36.91 -6.15
CA LEU A 277 -31.70 -35.87 -5.54
C LEU A 277 -30.27 -35.96 -6.11
N GLN A 278 -29.64 -37.11 -6.12
CA GLN A 278 -28.29 -37.30 -6.64
C GLN A 278 -28.15 -36.89 -8.11
N LYS A 279 -29.11 -37.28 -8.95
CA LYS A 279 -29.14 -36.87 -10.36
C LYS A 279 -29.32 -35.36 -10.52
N THR A 280 -30.19 -34.76 -9.72
CA THR A 280 -30.47 -33.34 -9.75
C THR A 280 -29.25 -32.52 -9.31
N LEU A 281 -28.57 -32.96 -8.24
CA LEU A 281 -27.35 -32.27 -7.76
C LEU A 281 -26.22 -32.35 -8.76
N ASN A 282 -25.99 -33.50 -9.38
CA ASN A 282 -25.00 -33.65 -10.45
C ASN A 282 -25.31 -32.69 -11.62
N GLN A 283 -26.55 -32.68 -12.09
CA GLN A 283 -26.97 -31.78 -13.17
C GLN A 283 -26.85 -30.30 -12.81
N GLN A 284 -27.27 -29.94 -11.59
CA GLN A 284 -27.20 -28.53 -11.12
C GLN A 284 -25.75 -28.08 -10.92
N LEU A 285 -24.90 -28.93 -10.37
CA LEU A 285 -23.46 -28.64 -10.21
C LEU A 285 -22.79 -28.49 -11.57
N THR A 286 -23.08 -29.38 -12.51
CA THR A 286 -22.54 -29.32 -13.87
C THR A 286 -22.95 -28.01 -14.58
N ASN A 287 -24.24 -27.64 -14.48
CA ASN A 287 -24.73 -26.38 -15.04
C ASN A 287 -24.06 -25.18 -14.38
N HIS A 288 -23.93 -25.19 -13.07
CA HIS A 288 -23.28 -24.11 -12.31
C HIS A 288 -21.79 -23.97 -12.66
N ILE A 289 -21.05 -25.07 -12.80
CA ILE A 289 -19.67 -25.07 -13.28
C ILE A 289 -19.59 -24.42 -14.65
N ARG A 290 -20.44 -24.82 -15.60
CA ARG A 290 -20.47 -24.27 -16.95
C ARG A 290 -20.68 -22.76 -16.96
N ASP A 291 -21.64 -22.30 -16.16
CA ASP A 291 -22.03 -20.87 -16.11
C ASP A 291 -20.97 -20.01 -15.43
N THR A 292 -20.22 -20.56 -14.47
CA THR A 292 -19.16 -19.86 -13.72
C THR A 292 -17.77 -19.99 -14.34
N LEU A 293 -17.55 -20.99 -15.19
CA LEU A 293 -16.24 -21.30 -15.79
C LEU A 293 -15.60 -20.10 -16.55
N PRO A 294 -16.34 -19.32 -17.35
CA PRO A 294 -15.77 -18.15 -18.04
C PRO A 294 -15.26 -17.08 -17.08
N GLY A 295 -15.99 -16.81 -16.01
CA GLY A 295 -15.59 -15.86 -14.95
C GLY A 295 -14.35 -16.38 -14.18
N LEU A 296 -14.33 -17.66 -13.85
CA LEU A 296 -13.21 -18.32 -13.22
C LEU A 296 -11.94 -18.24 -14.10
N ARG A 297 -12.08 -18.53 -15.40
CA ARG A 297 -10.99 -18.40 -16.38
C ARG A 297 -10.42 -16.97 -16.42
N ALA A 298 -11.28 -15.95 -16.48
CA ALA A 298 -10.86 -14.56 -16.49
C ALA A 298 -10.12 -14.19 -15.20
N LYS A 299 -10.58 -14.65 -14.03
CA LYS A 299 -9.92 -14.44 -12.73
C LYS A 299 -8.54 -15.10 -12.69
N LEU A 300 -8.43 -16.36 -13.14
CA LEU A 300 -7.16 -17.10 -13.21
C LEU A 300 -6.17 -16.43 -14.19
N GLN A 301 -6.65 -15.95 -15.34
CA GLN A 301 -5.81 -15.21 -16.30
C GLN A 301 -5.30 -13.91 -15.70
N SER A 302 -6.15 -13.16 -15.00
CA SER A 302 -5.73 -11.94 -14.31
C SER A 302 -4.68 -12.21 -13.22
N GLN A 303 -4.87 -13.27 -12.42
CA GLN A 303 -3.90 -13.69 -11.41
C GLN A 303 -2.59 -14.16 -12.05
N LEU A 304 -2.65 -14.90 -13.14
CA LEU A 304 -1.46 -15.33 -13.87
C LEU A 304 -0.66 -14.15 -14.37
N LEU A 305 -1.32 -13.16 -15.00
CA LEU A 305 -0.67 -11.94 -15.49
C LEU A 305 -0.05 -11.10 -14.36
N SER A 306 -0.68 -11.04 -13.19
CA SER A 306 -0.12 -10.32 -12.04
C SER A 306 1.17 -10.96 -11.52
N ILE A 307 1.26 -12.28 -11.55
CA ILE A 307 2.42 -13.04 -11.08
C ILE A 307 3.49 -13.19 -12.17
N GLU A 308 3.11 -13.16 -13.44
CA GLU A 308 4.00 -13.47 -14.58
C GLU A 308 5.21 -12.53 -14.63
N LYS A 309 5.02 -11.26 -14.33
CA LYS A 309 6.10 -10.28 -14.28
C LYS A 309 7.14 -10.62 -13.21
N GLU A 310 6.69 -10.98 -12.02
CA GLU A 310 7.54 -11.37 -10.90
C GLU A 310 8.24 -12.70 -11.17
N VAL A 311 7.52 -13.67 -11.73
CA VAL A 311 8.08 -14.97 -12.13
C VAL A 311 9.09 -14.83 -13.28
N GLU A 312 8.91 -13.86 -14.20
CA GLU A 312 9.88 -13.62 -15.26
C GLU A 312 11.21 -13.09 -14.69
N GLU A 313 11.16 -12.26 -13.65
CA GLU A 313 12.34 -11.86 -12.89
C GLU A 313 13.03 -13.08 -12.27
N TYR A 314 12.27 -14.00 -11.66
CA TYR A 314 12.81 -15.23 -11.05
C TYR A 314 13.32 -16.27 -12.08
N LYS A 315 12.78 -16.35 -13.30
CA LYS A 315 13.27 -17.26 -14.34
C LYS A 315 14.70 -16.98 -14.77
N ASN A 316 15.11 -15.71 -14.66
CA ASN A 316 16.48 -15.31 -14.95
C ASN A 316 17.46 -15.73 -13.84
N PHE A 317 16.95 -16.08 -12.66
CA PHE A 317 17.71 -16.50 -11.50
C PHE A 317 17.59 -18.00 -11.28
N ARG A 318 18.58 -18.76 -11.80
CA ARG A 318 18.78 -20.15 -11.37
C ARG A 318 19.95 -20.16 -10.39
N PRO A 319 19.74 -20.52 -9.12
CA PRO A 319 20.78 -20.48 -8.10
C PRO A 319 21.95 -21.44 -8.35
N ASP A 320 21.80 -22.41 -9.27
CA ASP A 320 22.76 -23.48 -9.47
C ASP A 320 23.75 -23.24 -10.63
N ASP A 321 23.63 -22.14 -11.40
CA ASP A 321 24.50 -21.84 -12.54
C ASP A 321 25.51 -20.73 -12.21
N PRO A 322 26.81 -21.00 -12.04
CA PRO A 322 27.84 -19.99 -11.71
C PRO A 322 27.91 -18.84 -12.72
N SER A 323 27.75 -19.13 -14.02
CA SER A 323 27.82 -18.11 -15.07
C SER A 323 26.66 -17.10 -14.97
N ARG A 324 25.50 -17.58 -14.55
CA ARG A 324 24.32 -16.73 -14.34
C ARG A 324 24.43 -15.91 -13.05
N LYS A 325 25.01 -16.47 -11.98
CA LYS A 325 25.32 -15.72 -10.76
C LYS A 325 26.23 -14.52 -11.05
N THR A 326 27.30 -14.72 -11.80
CA THR A 326 28.22 -13.64 -12.20
C THR A 326 27.50 -12.56 -13.01
N LYS A 327 26.69 -12.97 -13.98
CA LYS A 327 25.90 -12.02 -14.78
C LYS A 327 24.90 -11.25 -13.94
N ALA A 328 24.22 -11.93 -13.00
CA ALA A 328 23.28 -11.31 -12.10
C ALA A 328 23.95 -10.31 -11.17
N LEU A 329 25.10 -10.65 -10.59
CA LEU A 329 25.91 -9.75 -9.77
C LEU A 329 26.29 -8.48 -10.56
N LEU A 330 26.79 -8.65 -11.77
CA LEU A 330 27.11 -7.51 -12.66
C LEU A 330 25.90 -6.62 -12.92
N GLN A 331 24.74 -7.22 -13.22
CA GLN A 331 23.51 -6.46 -13.45
C GLN A 331 23.05 -5.71 -12.20
N MET A 332 23.17 -6.32 -11.02
CA MET A 332 22.80 -5.67 -9.76
C MET A 332 23.70 -4.50 -9.42
N VAL A 333 25.02 -4.65 -9.58
CA VAL A 333 25.99 -3.56 -9.38
C VAL A 333 25.74 -2.42 -10.36
N GLN A 334 25.48 -2.74 -11.64
CA GLN A 334 25.16 -1.75 -12.65
C GLN A 334 23.83 -1.05 -12.37
N GLN A 335 22.80 -1.79 -11.95
CA GLN A 335 21.50 -1.22 -11.57
C GLN A 335 21.63 -0.32 -10.35
N PHE A 336 22.41 -0.74 -9.33
CA PHE A 336 22.70 0.08 -8.16
C PHE A 336 23.38 1.40 -8.56
N SER A 337 24.37 1.35 -9.47
CA SER A 337 25.04 2.55 -9.99
C SER A 337 24.06 3.51 -10.66
N VAL A 338 23.20 3.00 -11.54
CA VAL A 338 22.17 3.79 -12.22
C VAL A 338 21.17 4.38 -11.25
N ASP A 339 20.72 3.58 -10.26
CA ASP A 339 19.76 4.03 -9.26
C ASP A 339 20.38 5.11 -8.35
N PHE A 340 21.64 4.96 -7.94
CA PHE A 340 22.35 5.96 -7.16
C PHE A 340 22.51 7.27 -7.94
N GLU A 341 22.93 7.19 -9.21
CA GLU A 341 23.07 8.36 -10.08
C GLU A 341 21.73 9.10 -10.27
N LYS A 342 20.65 8.36 -10.58
CA LYS A 342 19.30 8.93 -10.71
C LYS A 342 18.80 9.60 -9.41
N ARG A 343 19.10 9.03 -8.25
CA ARG A 343 18.72 9.62 -6.96
C ARG A 343 19.51 10.86 -6.60
N ILE A 344 20.75 10.98 -7.10
CA ILE A 344 21.60 12.16 -6.88
C ILE A 344 21.32 13.25 -7.91
N GLU A 345 21.29 12.91 -9.20
CA GLU A 345 21.13 13.91 -10.28
C GLU A 345 19.66 14.25 -10.58
N GLY A 346 18.75 13.38 -10.15
CA GLY A 346 17.34 13.47 -10.51
C GLY A 346 17.03 12.70 -11.79
N SER A 347 15.78 12.29 -11.94
CA SER A 347 15.26 11.60 -13.13
C SER A 347 13.89 12.15 -13.48
N GLY A 348 13.69 12.46 -14.76
CA GLY A 348 12.38 12.87 -15.27
C GLY A 348 11.40 11.71 -15.47
N ASP A 349 11.87 10.45 -15.44
CA ASP A 349 11.07 9.28 -15.79
C ASP A 349 10.19 8.76 -14.65
N GLN A 350 10.63 8.94 -13.40
CA GLN A 350 9.89 8.53 -12.19
C GLN A 350 10.09 9.61 -11.12
N ILE A 351 9.10 10.48 -10.98
CA ILE A 351 9.10 11.54 -9.96
C ILE A 351 8.36 11.00 -8.74
N ASP A 352 9.09 10.85 -7.63
CA ASP A 352 8.47 10.62 -6.33
C ASP A 352 7.86 11.93 -5.82
N THR A 353 6.58 11.91 -5.51
CA THR A 353 5.84 13.07 -4.99
C THR A 353 5.65 13.02 -3.46
N ALA A 354 6.03 11.92 -2.83
CA ALA A 354 5.89 11.72 -1.38
C ALA A 354 7.16 12.12 -0.62
N GLU A 355 8.36 11.87 -1.20
CA GLU A 355 9.64 12.14 -0.55
C GLU A 355 10.64 12.83 -1.50
N LEU A 356 11.53 13.64 -0.92
CA LEU A 356 12.64 14.23 -1.67
C LEU A 356 13.71 13.18 -2.00
N SER A 357 14.24 13.22 -3.21
CA SER A 357 15.42 12.43 -3.59
C SER A 357 16.66 12.82 -2.79
N GLY A 358 17.67 11.94 -2.75
CA GLY A 358 18.94 12.23 -2.08
C GLY A 358 19.59 13.51 -2.59
N GLY A 359 19.61 13.72 -3.91
CA GLY A 359 20.14 14.93 -4.53
C GLY A 359 19.35 16.19 -4.15
N ALA A 360 18.02 16.11 -4.11
CA ALA A 360 17.17 17.22 -3.68
C ALA A 360 17.41 17.58 -2.20
N ARG A 361 17.63 16.58 -1.32
CA ARG A 361 18.00 16.80 0.09
C ARG A 361 19.38 17.43 0.22
N ILE A 362 20.37 17.00 -0.57
CA ILE A 362 21.72 17.61 -0.59
C ILE A 362 21.64 19.06 -1.11
N ASN A 363 20.86 19.32 -2.16
CA ASN A 363 20.64 20.68 -2.67
C ASN A 363 20.06 21.58 -1.57
N ARG A 364 19.11 21.07 -0.78
CA ARG A 364 18.56 21.80 0.37
C ARG A 364 19.61 22.07 1.46
N ILE A 365 20.53 21.12 1.71
CA ILE A 365 21.65 21.35 2.64
C ILE A 365 22.49 22.55 2.15
N PHE A 366 22.85 22.60 0.87
CA PHE A 366 23.68 23.67 0.31
C PHE A 366 23.01 25.05 0.32
N HIS A 367 21.72 25.11 0.01
CA HIS A 367 21.03 26.37 -0.26
C HIS A 367 20.11 26.86 0.86
N GLU A 368 19.76 26.00 1.81
CA GLU A 368 18.90 26.35 2.94
C GLU A 368 19.61 26.17 4.29
N ARG A 369 20.10 24.97 4.60
CA ARG A 369 20.67 24.65 5.91
C ARG A 369 22.04 25.30 6.13
N PHE A 370 22.94 25.19 5.19
CA PHE A 370 24.28 25.75 5.32
C PHE A 370 24.29 27.27 5.43
N PRO A 371 23.59 28.05 4.58
CA PRO A 371 23.43 29.49 4.77
C PRO A 371 22.82 29.84 6.14
N PHE A 372 21.88 29.07 6.65
CA PHE A 372 21.32 29.27 7.97
C PHE A 372 22.36 29.10 9.09
N GLU A 373 23.16 28.04 9.04
CA GLU A 373 24.23 27.81 10.02
C GLU A 373 25.30 28.92 9.97
N LEU A 374 25.65 29.43 8.78
CA LEU A 374 26.56 30.55 8.66
C LEU A 374 26.03 31.82 9.36
N VAL A 375 24.75 32.15 9.10
CA VAL A 375 24.13 33.37 9.72
C VAL A 375 23.96 33.19 11.23
N LYS A 376 23.68 31.98 11.71
CA LYS A 376 23.55 31.68 13.15
C LYS A 376 24.81 32.01 13.91
N MET A 377 25.99 31.94 13.26
CA MET A 377 27.31 32.24 13.88
C MET A 377 27.65 33.71 13.84
N GLU A 378 27.07 34.52 12.93
CA GLU A 378 27.44 35.93 12.70
C GLU A 378 26.85 36.91 13.72
N PHE A 379 25.80 36.59 14.45
CA PHE A 379 24.95 37.60 15.07
C PHE A 379 25.07 37.74 16.59
N ASN A 380 26.04 38.58 17.03
CA ASN A 380 25.86 39.36 18.24
C ASN A 380 26.43 40.75 18.02
N GLU A 381 25.63 41.67 17.51
CA GLU A 381 26.05 43.05 17.20
C GLU A 381 26.64 43.78 18.42
N LYS A 382 26.08 43.59 19.62
CA LYS A 382 26.59 44.16 20.87
C LYS A 382 27.97 43.64 21.23
N GLU A 383 28.16 42.29 21.07
CA GLU A 383 29.45 41.66 21.34
C GLU A 383 30.50 42.10 20.32
N LEU A 384 30.16 42.15 19.03
CA LEU A 384 31.04 42.62 17.98
C LEU A 384 31.50 44.07 18.22
N ARG A 385 30.57 44.97 18.56
CA ARG A 385 30.89 46.38 18.94
C ARG A 385 31.83 46.41 20.14
N LYS A 386 31.61 45.59 21.18
CA LYS A 386 32.47 45.50 22.35
C LYS A 386 33.86 44.97 21.97
N GLU A 387 33.95 43.94 21.17
CA GLU A 387 35.19 43.39 20.65
C GLU A 387 35.98 44.42 19.83
N ILE A 388 35.33 45.17 18.94
CA ILE A 388 35.94 46.24 18.16
C ILE A 388 36.44 47.35 19.07
N SER A 389 35.64 47.78 20.05
CA SER A 389 36.04 48.82 21.03
C SER A 389 37.26 48.42 21.83
N TYR A 390 37.31 47.16 22.27
CA TYR A 390 38.47 46.63 23.00
C TYR A 390 39.70 46.52 22.09
N ALA A 391 39.54 46.06 20.85
CA ALA A 391 40.64 46.00 19.90
C ALA A 391 41.27 47.40 19.66
N ILE A 392 40.42 48.42 19.44
CA ILE A 392 40.90 49.78 19.27
C ILE A 392 41.65 50.27 20.53
N LYS A 393 41.07 50.08 21.71
CA LYS A 393 41.69 50.51 22.98
C LYS A 393 42.99 49.82 23.24
N ASN A 394 43.05 48.52 23.00
CA ASN A 394 44.28 47.75 23.25
C ASN A 394 45.39 48.07 22.25
N ILE A 395 45.07 48.39 21.00
CA ILE A 395 46.08 48.82 20.01
C ILE A 395 46.65 50.21 20.38
N HIS A 396 45.81 51.12 20.86
CA HIS A 396 46.25 52.44 21.29
C HIS A 396 47.00 52.40 22.62
N GLY A 397 46.67 51.48 23.50
CA GLY A 397 47.24 51.37 24.84
C GLY A 397 47.03 52.67 25.65
N ILE A 398 48.10 53.26 26.19
CA ILE A 398 48.08 54.50 26.94
C ILE A 398 48.10 55.74 26.04
N ARG A 399 48.24 55.57 24.71
CA ARG A 399 48.34 56.74 23.78
C ARG A 399 46.94 57.10 23.27
N THR A 400 46.68 58.36 23.08
CA THR A 400 45.48 58.84 22.37
C THR A 400 45.66 58.60 20.87
N GLY A 401 44.87 57.75 20.28
CA GLY A 401 44.95 57.45 18.85
C GLY A 401 44.29 58.57 18.01
N LEU A 402 45.06 59.09 17.06
CA LEU A 402 44.58 60.08 16.11
C LEU A 402 43.85 59.47 14.90
N PHE A 403 44.11 58.19 14.60
CA PHE A 403 43.57 57.48 13.42
C PHE A 403 42.89 56.16 13.83
N THR A 404 42.00 55.71 12.98
CA THR A 404 41.39 54.37 13.14
C THR A 404 42.45 53.31 12.87
N PRO A 405 42.72 52.37 13.78
CA PRO A 405 43.80 51.39 13.60
C PRO A 405 43.40 50.28 12.64
N ASP A 406 44.13 50.10 11.54
CA ASP A 406 43.87 49.02 10.53
C ASP A 406 43.98 47.63 11.15
N MET A 407 44.93 47.45 12.12
CA MET A 407 45.09 46.20 12.84
C MET A 407 43.84 45.75 13.62
N ALA A 408 42.97 46.70 14.04
CA ALA A 408 41.71 46.34 14.70
C ALA A 408 40.76 45.69 13.73
N PHE A 409 40.63 46.23 12.52
CA PHE A 409 39.86 45.62 11.44
C PHE A 409 40.38 44.20 11.12
N GLU A 410 41.71 44.08 10.86
CA GLU A 410 42.33 42.81 10.52
C GLU A 410 42.08 41.72 11.60
N THR A 411 42.29 42.06 12.87
CA THR A 411 42.14 41.18 14.00
C THR A 411 40.67 40.67 14.10
N ILE A 412 39.73 41.57 13.96
CA ILE A 412 38.29 41.22 14.06
C ILE A 412 37.86 40.34 12.87
N VAL A 413 38.27 40.69 11.62
CA VAL A 413 37.93 39.91 10.42
C VAL A 413 38.51 38.51 10.52
N LYS A 414 39.80 38.31 10.90
CA LYS A 414 40.40 37.02 11.09
C LYS A 414 39.62 36.14 12.11
N ARG A 415 39.16 36.78 13.20
CA ARG A 415 38.35 36.10 14.21
C ARG A 415 36.99 35.66 13.67
N GLN A 416 36.31 36.50 12.87
CA GLN A 416 35.03 36.20 12.26
C GLN A 416 35.18 35.09 11.21
N ILE A 417 36.20 35.13 10.34
CA ILE A 417 36.51 34.06 9.37
C ILE A 417 36.77 32.74 10.08
N GLY A 418 37.51 32.77 11.21
CA GLY A 418 37.77 31.56 12.01
C GLY A 418 36.49 30.85 12.50
N LYS A 419 35.45 31.61 12.80
CA LYS A 419 34.14 31.07 13.22
C LYS A 419 33.41 30.31 12.09
N ILE A 420 33.73 30.56 10.82
CA ILE A 420 33.12 29.90 9.66
C ILE A 420 33.52 28.39 9.58
N LYS A 421 34.64 28.01 10.19
CA LYS A 421 35.16 26.62 10.17
C LYS A 421 34.14 25.59 10.62
N GLU A 422 33.46 25.84 11.73
CA GLU A 422 32.48 24.93 12.33
C GLU A 422 31.26 24.69 11.45
N PRO A 423 30.53 25.71 10.93
CA PRO A 423 29.42 25.50 10.00
C PRO A 423 29.81 24.76 8.72
N CYS A 424 31.03 25.00 8.22
CA CYS A 424 31.53 24.32 7.04
C CYS A 424 31.78 22.82 7.28
N GLN A 425 32.37 22.44 8.40
CA GLN A 425 32.51 21.04 8.80
C GLN A 425 31.16 20.37 8.98
N LYS A 426 30.24 21.03 9.66
CA LYS A 426 28.86 20.53 9.85
C LYS A 426 28.12 20.34 8.54
N CYS A 427 28.36 21.20 7.53
CA CYS A 427 27.80 21.02 6.20
C CYS A 427 28.31 19.72 5.53
N VAL A 428 29.60 19.42 5.65
CA VAL A 428 30.17 18.15 5.15
C VAL A 428 29.53 16.97 5.85
N ASP A 429 29.38 16.99 7.17
CA ASP A 429 28.76 15.90 7.95
C ASP A 429 27.31 15.66 7.54
N MET A 430 26.53 16.72 7.30
CA MET A 430 25.15 16.59 6.81
C MET A 430 25.08 15.93 5.43
N VAL A 431 26.00 16.31 4.53
CA VAL A 431 26.04 15.70 3.17
C VAL A 431 26.44 14.23 3.24
N ILE A 432 27.42 13.87 4.09
CA ILE A 432 27.81 12.47 4.31
C ILE A 432 26.61 11.65 4.79
N SER A 433 25.88 12.16 5.77
CA SER A 433 24.69 11.48 6.29
C SER A 433 23.66 11.22 5.19
N GLU A 434 23.41 12.20 4.29
CA GLU A 434 22.48 12.03 3.18
C GLU A 434 23.01 11.08 2.09
N LEU A 435 24.30 11.09 1.81
CA LEU A 435 24.91 10.13 0.88
C LEU A 435 24.77 8.69 1.39
N VAL A 436 25.09 8.45 2.66
CA VAL A 436 24.94 7.13 3.29
C VAL A 436 23.48 6.68 3.30
N ASN A 437 22.56 7.59 3.58
CA ASN A 437 21.12 7.31 3.51
C ASN A 437 20.68 6.96 2.07
N THR A 438 21.19 7.68 1.07
CA THR A 438 20.92 7.39 -0.33
C THR A 438 21.45 6.02 -0.75
N VAL A 439 22.66 5.63 -0.29
CA VAL A 439 23.21 4.29 -0.50
C VAL A 439 22.27 3.22 0.05
N ARG A 440 21.82 3.38 1.31
CA ARG A 440 20.88 2.45 1.96
C ARG A 440 19.56 2.31 1.20
N GLN A 441 19.03 3.43 0.71
CA GLN A 441 17.80 3.41 -0.09
C GLN A 441 17.99 2.69 -1.43
N CYS A 442 19.16 2.82 -2.07
CA CYS A 442 19.46 2.11 -3.31
C CYS A 442 19.67 0.61 -3.09
N THR A 443 20.28 0.22 -1.94
CA THR A 443 20.53 -1.19 -1.61
C THR A 443 19.28 -1.95 -1.14
N GLN A 444 18.17 -1.26 -0.81
CA GLN A 444 16.90 -1.92 -0.43
C GLN A 444 16.37 -2.87 -1.51
N LYS A 445 16.61 -2.57 -2.77
CA LYS A 445 16.23 -3.45 -3.89
C LYS A 445 16.99 -4.77 -3.91
N LEU A 446 18.08 -4.88 -3.17
CA LEU A 446 18.91 -6.09 -3.05
C LEU A 446 18.51 -6.96 -1.84
N ALA A 447 17.29 -6.79 -1.31
CA ALA A 447 16.79 -7.55 -0.15
C ALA A 447 16.84 -9.08 -0.37
N GLN A 448 16.78 -9.53 -1.62
CA GLN A 448 16.89 -10.93 -2.01
C GLN A 448 18.26 -11.53 -1.62
N TYR A 449 19.33 -10.73 -1.68
CA TYR A 449 20.71 -11.15 -1.38
C TYR A 449 21.28 -10.35 -0.22
N PRO A 450 20.98 -10.72 1.02
CA PRO A 450 21.32 -9.93 2.20
C PRO A 450 22.83 -9.72 2.38
N MET A 451 23.64 -10.73 2.10
CA MET A 451 25.12 -10.63 2.19
C MET A 451 25.67 -9.63 1.14
N LEU A 452 25.17 -9.69 -0.09
CA LEU A 452 25.56 -8.74 -1.14
C LEU A 452 25.16 -7.32 -0.76
N ARG A 453 23.94 -7.15 -0.28
CA ARG A 453 23.42 -5.85 0.18
C ARG A 453 24.29 -5.25 1.27
N GLU A 454 24.59 -6.03 2.31
CA GLU A 454 25.39 -5.59 3.45
C GLU A 454 26.83 -5.22 3.04
N GLU A 455 27.46 -6.04 2.20
CA GLU A 455 28.83 -5.80 1.76
C GLU A 455 28.91 -4.60 0.80
N MET A 456 27.94 -4.42 -0.11
CA MET A 456 27.89 -3.23 -0.95
C MET A 456 27.69 -1.96 -0.13
N GLU A 457 26.76 -1.98 0.84
CA GLU A 457 26.51 -0.85 1.74
C GLU A 457 27.78 -0.50 2.54
N LYS A 458 28.45 -1.49 3.06
CA LYS A 458 29.70 -1.35 3.84
C LYS A 458 30.83 -0.75 2.99
N ILE A 459 31.09 -1.31 1.80
CA ILE A 459 32.17 -0.86 0.91
C ILE A 459 31.95 0.60 0.47
N VAL A 460 30.74 0.94 0.01
CA VAL A 460 30.43 2.30 -0.48
C VAL A 460 30.41 3.29 0.70
N THR A 461 29.86 2.91 1.85
CA THR A 461 29.87 3.77 3.04
C THR A 461 31.29 4.00 3.54
N GLN A 462 32.14 2.99 3.54
CA GLN A 462 33.54 3.12 3.93
C GLN A 462 34.27 4.08 2.97
N HIS A 463 34.05 3.94 1.65
CA HIS A 463 34.62 4.87 0.67
C HIS A 463 34.19 6.33 0.92
N ILE A 464 32.91 6.58 1.20
CA ILE A 464 32.40 7.90 1.54
C ILE A 464 33.13 8.45 2.80
N ARG A 465 33.31 7.63 3.82
CA ARG A 465 34.02 8.01 5.05
C ARG A 465 35.51 8.28 4.82
N ASP A 466 36.18 7.51 3.98
CA ASP A 466 37.60 7.74 3.64
C ASP A 466 37.78 9.09 2.93
N ARG A 467 36.77 9.55 2.18
CA ARG A 467 36.74 10.88 1.55
C ARG A 467 36.41 12.03 2.50
N GLU A 468 35.79 11.74 3.64
CA GLU A 468 35.41 12.72 4.66
C GLU A 468 36.58 13.57 5.12
N SER A 469 37.66 12.93 5.61
CA SER A 469 38.85 13.63 6.11
C SER A 469 39.42 14.57 5.04
N ARG A 470 39.65 14.04 3.84
CA ARG A 470 40.19 14.82 2.72
C ARG A 470 39.30 16.00 2.32
N THR A 471 37.97 15.82 2.36
CA THR A 471 37.03 16.90 2.05
C THR A 471 37.03 17.95 3.13
N LYS A 472 37.06 17.55 4.40
CA LYS A 472 37.18 18.47 5.54
C LYS A 472 38.51 19.25 5.51
N ASP A 473 39.62 18.59 5.23
CA ASP A 473 40.93 19.23 5.10
C ASP A 473 40.93 20.28 3.97
N GLN A 474 40.36 19.95 2.82
CA GLN A 474 40.25 20.89 1.70
C GLN A 474 39.37 22.10 2.02
N VAL A 475 38.24 21.84 2.73
CA VAL A 475 37.35 22.91 3.18
C VAL A 475 38.03 23.81 4.21
N MET A 476 38.81 23.24 5.13
CA MET A 476 39.62 24.01 6.08
C MET A 476 40.68 24.83 5.36
N LEU A 477 41.33 24.27 4.35
CA LEU A 477 42.32 24.97 3.51
C LEU A 477 41.71 26.19 2.80
N LEU A 478 40.48 26.09 2.29
CA LEU A 478 39.78 27.25 1.68
C LEU A 478 39.65 28.40 2.69
N ILE A 479 39.30 28.08 3.93
CA ILE A 479 39.14 29.09 4.99
C ILE A 479 40.52 29.62 5.44
N ASP A 480 41.55 28.79 5.51
CA ASP A 480 42.90 29.19 5.86
C ASP A 480 43.54 30.09 4.78
N ILE A 481 43.17 29.90 3.50
CA ILE A 481 43.54 30.78 2.43
C ILE A 481 42.93 32.20 2.63
N GLU A 482 41.64 32.30 3.02
CA GLU A 482 41.01 33.56 3.35
C GLU A 482 41.63 34.22 4.59
N LEU A 483 42.14 33.41 5.54
CA LEU A 483 42.88 33.92 6.72
C LEU A 483 44.29 34.40 6.40
N ALA A 484 44.92 33.83 5.37
CA ALA A 484 46.31 34.12 5.04
C ALA A 484 46.52 35.51 4.41
N TYR A 485 45.57 35.98 3.61
CA TYR A 485 45.63 37.24 2.94
C TYR A 485 44.26 37.91 2.83
N MET A 486 44.15 39.10 3.34
CA MET A 486 42.93 39.93 3.21
C MET A 486 43.04 40.86 2.00
N ASN A 487 42.29 40.62 0.96
CA ASN A 487 42.26 41.43 -0.24
C ASN A 487 41.32 42.63 -0.07
N THR A 488 41.84 43.69 0.48
CA THR A 488 41.12 44.97 0.61
C THR A 488 40.93 45.72 -0.72
N ASN A 489 41.54 45.27 -1.83
CA ASN A 489 41.36 45.80 -3.18
C ASN A 489 40.24 45.07 -3.96
N HIS A 490 39.48 44.22 -3.31
CA HIS A 490 38.35 43.54 -3.95
C HIS A 490 37.28 44.55 -4.39
N GLU A 491 36.70 44.36 -5.58
CA GLU A 491 35.73 45.30 -6.17
C GLU A 491 34.51 45.53 -5.28
N ASP A 492 34.04 44.50 -4.59
CA ASP A 492 32.90 44.56 -3.69
C ASP A 492 33.24 45.19 -2.30
N PHE A 493 34.50 45.44 -2.01
CA PHE A 493 34.92 46.02 -0.73
C PHE A 493 34.61 47.52 -0.66
N ILE A 494 33.87 47.91 0.38
CA ILE A 494 33.39 49.30 0.51
C ILE A 494 34.50 50.34 0.56
N GLY A 495 35.69 50.01 1.06
CA GLY A 495 36.79 50.89 1.33
C GLY A 495 36.54 51.84 2.54
N PHE A 496 37.65 52.40 3.06
CA PHE A 496 37.62 53.21 4.28
C PHE A 496 36.76 54.51 4.16
N ALA A 497 36.92 55.22 3.07
CA ALA A 497 36.19 56.50 2.86
C ALA A 497 34.66 56.33 2.86
N ASN A 498 34.16 55.29 2.15
CA ASN A 498 32.71 55.00 2.10
C ASN A 498 32.18 54.39 3.42
N ALA A 499 33.00 53.61 4.12
CA ALA A 499 32.64 53.09 5.44
C ALA A 499 32.51 54.22 6.49
N GLN A 500 33.41 55.20 6.45
CA GLN A 500 33.36 56.40 7.29
C GLN A 500 32.15 57.32 6.94
N GLN A 501 31.82 57.45 5.65
CA GLN A 501 30.65 58.18 5.21
C GLN A 501 29.33 57.51 5.64
N ARG A 502 29.24 56.19 5.60
CA ARG A 502 28.09 55.43 6.12
C ARG A 502 27.91 55.60 7.64
N SER A 503 29.02 55.64 8.40
CA SER A 503 28.96 55.90 9.84
C SER A 503 28.38 57.28 10.20
N SER A 504 28.50 58.23 9.27
CA SER A 504 27.95 59.62 9.43
C SER A 504 26.48 59.71 8.97
N GLN A 505 25.93 58.74 8.24
CA GLN A 505 24.59 58.76 7.63
C GLN A 505 23.56 57.87 8.33
N VAL A 506 23.78 57.44 9.55
CA VAL A 506 22.91 56.49 10.30
C VAL A 506 21.46 57.01 10.58
N ALA A 507 21.03 58.13 9.96
CA ALA A 507 19.70 58.70 10.22
C ALA A 507 18.67 58.60 9.08
N GLN A 508 18.93 57.91 7.97
CA GLN A 508 17.88 57.73 6.94
C GLN A 508 17.73 56.29 6.51
N LYS A 509 16.75 55.60 7.13
CA LYS A 509 16.27 54.27 6.71
C LYS A 509 15.69 54.34 5.28
N LYS A 510 16.33 53.73 4.30
CA LYS A 510 15.69 53.34 3.03
C LYS A 510 14.67 52.24 3.34
N GLN A 511 13.38 52.49 3.08
CA GLN A 511 12.34 51.45 3.11
C GLN A 511 12.61 50.42 2.03
N PRO A 512 12.80 49.16 2.38
CA PRO A 512 12.80 48.06 1.41
C PRO A 512 11.38 47.88 0.86
N GLY A 513 11.23 47.70 -0.43
CA GLY A 513 9.92 47.47 -1.04
C GLY A 513 9.25 46.18 -0.48
N ASN A 514 7.92 46.22 -0.28
CA ASN A 514 7.06 45.22 0.37
C ASN A 514 6.91 43.95 -0.47
N LYS A 515 8.03 43.32 -0.83
CA LYS A 515 8.07 42.09 -1.65
C LYS A 515 7.77 40.86 -0.80
N VAL A 516 6.80 40.06 -1.25
CA VAL A 516 6.48 38.76 -0.61
C VAL A 516 7.67 37.83 -0.72
N ILE A 517 8.11 37.28 0.41
CA ILE A 517 9.23 36.34 0.53
C ILE A 517 8.72 34.89 0.51
N ARG A 518 7.64 34.59 1.27
CA ARG A 518 7.03 33.26 1.35
C ARG A 518 5.55 33.34 1.73
N LYS A 519 4.78 32.38 1.21
CA LYS A 519 3.40 32.09 1.63
C LYS A 519 3.26 30.61 1.94
N GLY A 520 2.34 30.26 2.82
CA GLY A 520 2.03 28.86 3.15
C GLY A 520 1.27 28.69 4.44
N TRP A 521 0.80 27.47 4.67
CA TRP A 521 0.09 27.07 5.87
C TRP A 521 1.05 26.88 7.05
N LEU A 522 0.68 27.38 8.22
CA LEU A 522 1.35 27.16 9.48
C LEU A 522 0.31 27.00 10.59
N THR A 523 0.56 26.06 11.47
CA THR A 523 -0.26 25.89 12.67
C THR A 523 0.31 26.74 13.81
N ILE A 524 -0.52 27.59 14.41
CA ILE A 524 -0.15 28.29 15.65
C ILE A 524 -0.54 27.35 16.81
N ASN A 525 0.46 26.98 17.61
CA ASN A 525 0.27 26.15 18.80
C ASN A 525 -0.02 27.03 20.02
N ASN A 526 -0.58 26.42 21.05
CA ASN A 526 -0.83 27.04 22.36
C ASN A 526 -1.76 28.27 22.35
N ILE A 527 -2.68 28.37 21.37
CA ILE A 527 -3.71 29.42 21.32
C ILE A 527 -5.03 28.91 21.89
N GLY A 528 -5.53 29.49 22.96
CA GLY A 528 -6.85 29.24 23.50
C GLY A 528 -6.94 29.46 25.01
N ILE A 529 -8.18 29.47 25.54
CA ILE A 529 -8.48 29.64 26.97
C ILE A 529 -7.95 28.45 27.79
N MET A 530 -7.77 27.29 27.17
CA MET A 530 -7.06 26.14 27.75
C MET A 530 -5.73 25.94 26.99
N LYS A 531 -4.60 25.90 27.70
CA LYS A 531 -3.28 25.61 27.15
C LYS A 531 -3.33 24.28 26.37
N GLY A 532 -3.13 24.33 25.03
CA GLY A 532 -3.12 23.14 24.17
C GLY A 532 -3.95 23.23 22.89
N GLY A 533 -4.61 24.36 22.59
CA GLY A 533 -5.29 24.58 21.30
C GLY A 533 -4.30 24.86 20.18
N ALA A 534 -4.46 24.19 19.05
CA ALA A 534 -3.71 24.43 17.81
C ALA A 534 -4.67 24.90 16.72
N LYS A 535 -4.27 25.90 15.93
CA LYS A 535 -5.08 26.42 14.83
C LYS A 535 -4.23 26.77 13.63
N GLU A 536 -4.66 26.31 12.46
CA GLU A 536 -3.96 26.50 11.20
C GLU A 536 -4.43 27.78 10.50
N TYR A 537 -3.48 28.50 9.89
CA TYR A 537 -3.69 29.73 9.16
C TYR A 537 -2.77 29.83 7.95
N TRP A 538 -3.18 30.59 6.95
CA TRP A 538 -2.36 30.97 5.81
C TRP A 538 -1.47 32.15 6.12
N PHE A 539 -0.15 31.94 6.11
CA PHE A 539 0.85 32.96 6.45
C PHE A 539 1.46 33.58 5.19
N VAL A 540 1.69 34.88 5.25
CA VAL A 540 2.37 35.68 4.22
C VAL A 540 3.49 36.46 4.87
N LEU A 541 4.73 36.14 4.51
CA LEU A 541 5.94 36.79 4.99
C LEU A 541 6.45 37.75 3.94
N THR A 542 6.66 39.00 4.35
CA THR A 542 7.34 40.07 3.57
C THR A 542 8.60 40.51 4.30
N ALA A 543 9.38 41.44 3.71
CA ALA A 543 10.53 42.03 4.39
C ALA A 543 10.18 42.83 5.63
N GLU A 544 8.94 43.35 5.76
CA GLU A 544 8.50 44.25 6.82
C GLU A 544 7.52 43.59 7.79
N SER A 545 6.76 42.58 7.35
CA SER A 545 5.67 42.03 8.14
C SER A 545 5.43 40.52 7.91
N LEU A 546 4.93 39.87 8.95
CA LEU A 546 4.34 38.56 8.93
C LEU A 546 2.83 38.70 9.14
N SER A 547 2.04 38.37 8.12
CA SER A 547 0.58 38.42 8.18
C SER A 547 0.00 37.01 8.09
N TRP A 548 -1.15 36.76 8.76
CA TRP A 548 -1.86 35.52 8.57
C TRP A 548 -3.35 35.71 8.36
N TYR A 549 -3.92 34.81 7.58
CA TYR A 549 -5.27 34.81 7.05
C TYR A 549 -5.99 33.54 7.42
N LYS A 550 -7.32 33.57 7.32
CA LYS A 550 -8.13 32.37 7.58
C LYS A 550 -7.94 31.29 6.52
N ASP A 551 -7.75 31.73 5.27
CA ASP A 551 -7.64 30.91 4.07
C ASP A 551 -6.58 31.47 3.11
N ASP A 552 -6.26 30.69 2.08
CA ASP A 552 -5.28 31.02 1.03
C ASP A 552 -5.79 32.06 0.01
N GLU A 553 -7.09 32.38 0.04
CA GLU A 553 -7.64 33.49 -0.76
C GLU A 553 -7.29 34.89 -0.19
N GLU A 554 -6.69 34.95 1.00
CA GLU A 554 -6.22 36.17 1.68
C GLU A 554 -7.29 37.27 1.91
N LYS A 555 -8.59 36.86 1.91
CA LYS A 555 -9.71 37.81 2.06
C LYS A 555 -9.89 38.28 3.50
N GLU A 556 -9.70 37.37 4.47
CA GLU A 556 -9.92 37.65 5.89
C GLU A 556 -8.61 37.63 6.68
N LYS A 557 -7.98 38.83 6.81
CA LYS A 557 -6.76 38.97 7.58
C LYS A 557 -7.03 38.87 9.08
N LYS A 558 -6.36 37.94 9.76
CA LYS A 558 -6.52 37.73 11.21
C LYS A 558 -5.59 38.59 12.03
N TYR A 559 -4.34 38.73 11.59
CA TYR A 559 -3.35 39.55 12.30
C TYR A 559 -2.18 39.89 11.39
N MET A 560 -1.36 40.86 11.84
CA MET A 560 -0.10 41.23 11.20
C MET A 560 0.92 41.56 12.29
N LEU A 561 2.10 41.01 12.17
CA LEU A 561 3.23 41.21 13.05
C LEU A 561 4.34 41.93 12.28
N GLN A 562 4.93 42.95 12.86
CA GLN A 562 6.12 43.57 12.27
C GLN A 562 7.32 42.64 12.45
N VAL A 563 8.15 42.53 11.41
CA VAL A 563 9.34 41.67 11.42
C VAL A 563 10.48 42.26 12.26
N ASP A 564 10.46 43.57 12.45
CA ASP A 564 11.47 44.27 13.25
C ASP A 564 11.53 43.74 14.68
N ASN A 565 12.77 43.48 15.16
CA ASN A 565 13.06 42.97 16.51
C ASN A 565 12.52 41.54 16.82
N LEU A 566 12.04 40.79 15.80
CA LEU A 566 11.71 39.40 15.94
C LEU A 566 12.99 38.53 15.93
N ARG A 567 12.96 37.50 16.74
CA ARG A 567 13.96 36.43 16.79
C ARG A 567 13.28 35.08 16.68
N LEU A 568 14.07 34.13 16.23
CA LEU A 568 13.62 32.74 16.02
C LEU A 568 14.32 31.84 17.04
N ARG A 569 13.54 30.91 17.64
CA ARG A 569 14.04 29.91 18.59
C ARG A 569 13.55 28.52 18.18
N ASP A 570 14.41 27.51 18.29
CA ASP A 570 14.02 26.13 18.20
C ASP A 570 13.30 25.71 19.49
N VAL A 571 12.20 24.99 19.35
CA VAL A 571 11.42 24.45 20.48
C VAL A 571 11.58 22.94 20.47
N GLU A 572 11.93 22.36 21.62
CA GLU A 572 12.03 20.91 21.79
C GLU A 572 10.67 20.25 21.58
N LYS A 573 10.68 19.09 20.92
CA LYS A 573 9.47 18.30 20.68
C LYS A 573 8.84 17.86 21.99
N GLY A 574 7.57 18.15 22.16
CA GLY A 574 6.77 17.51 23.22
C GLY A 574 6.61 15.99 22.93
N PHE A 575 6.61 15.19 23.99
CA PHE A 575 6.65 13.71 23.97
C PHE A 575 5.54 13.02 23.15
N MET A 576 4.52 13.77 22.66
CA MET A 576 3.40 13.24 21.87
C MET A 576 3.10 14.02 20.57
N SER A 577 3.98 14.93 20.12
CA SER A 577 3.72 15.73 18.90
C SER A 577 4.49 15.17 17.71
N SER A 578 3.77 14.86 16.65
CA SER A 578 4.37 14.51 15.33
C SER A 578 4.85 15.76 14.56
N LYS A 579 4.35 16.96 14.93
CA LYS A 579 4.67 18.22 14.25
C LYS A 579 6.01 18.79 14.71
N GLN A 580 6.72 19.40 13.78
CA GLN A 580 7.93 20.16 14.07
C GLN A 580 7.54 21.58 14.47
N ILE A 581 8.23 22.18 15.45
CA ILE A 581 7.84 23.47 16.05
C ILE A 581 9.05 24.41 16.11
N PHE A 582 8.83 25.67 15.79
CA PHE A 582 9.74 26.77 16.09
C PHE A 582 8.96 27.94 16.68
N ALA A 583 9.63 28.83 17.41
CA ALA A 583 8.98 29.96 18.04
C ALA A 583 9.57 31.27 17.55
N LEU A 584 8.70 32.26 17.41
CA LEU A 584 9.06 33.66 17.21
C LEU A 584 8.82 34.44 18.52
N PHE A 585 9.76 35.29 18.90
CA PHE A 585 9.64 36.18 20.04
C PHE A 585 10.22 37.56 19.70
N ASN A 586 9.82 38.58 20.45
CA ASN A 586 10.30 39.94 20.26
C ASN A 586 11.35 40.24 21.35
N THR A 587 12.47 40.92 20.96
CA THR A 587 13.56 41.21 21.86
C THR A 587 13.32 42.49 22.72
N GLU A 588 12.46 43.40 22.25
CA GLU A 588 12.13 44.64 22.93
C GLU A 588 10.79 44.60 23.64
N GLN A 589 9.81 43.91 23.10
CA GLN A 589 8.47 43.79 23.65
C GLN A 589 8.32 42.52 24.45
N ARG A 590 7.67 42.59 25.62
CA ARG A 590 7.41 41.42 26.47
C ARG A 590 6.56 40.33 25.77
N ASN A 591 5.60 40.74 24.96
CA ASN A 591 4.68 39.86 24.27
C ASN A 591 4.82 40.04 22.74
N VAL A 592 4.88 38.96 21.99
CA VAL A 592 4.97 38.98 20.53
C VAL A 592 3.58 39.01 19.88
N TYR A 593 2.61 38.35 20.51
CA TYR A 593 1.25 38.26 19.99
C TYR A 593 0.26 38.24 21.15
N LYS A 594 -0.62 39.24 21.27
CA LYS A 594 -1.58 39.35 22.39
C LYS A 594 -0.86 39.21 23.74
N ASP A 595 -1.26 38.25 24.55
CA ASP A 595 -0.67 37.94 25.86
C ASP A 595 0.47 36.91 25.81
N TYR A 596 0.86 36.47 24.60
CA TYR A 596 1.87 35.44 24.43
C TYR A 596 3.25 36.05 24.26
N ARG A 597 4.21 35.55 25.06
CA ARG A 597 5.63 35.99 24.99
C ARG A 597 6.33 35.49 23.76
N GLN A 598 5.90 34.31 23.25
CA GLN A 598 6.41 33.71 22.04
C GLN A 598 5.24 33.14 21.21
N LEU A 599 5.39 33.18 19.90
CA LEU A 599 4.46 32.62 18.94
C LEU A 599 5.03 31.29 18.43
N GLU A 600 4.44 30.17 18.85
CA GLU A 600 4.88 28.84 18.42
C GLU A 600 4.18 28.47 17.11
N LEU A 601 5.00 28.20 16.10
CA LEU A 601 4.57 27.85 14.76
C LEU A 601 4.98 26.40 14.46
N ALA A 602 4.05 25.59 13.98
CA ALA A 602 4.25 24.19 13.69
C ALA A 602 3.96 23.87 12.21
N CYS A 603 4.75 22.98 11.65
CA CYS A 603 4.55 22.35 10.34
C CYS A 603 4.54 20.82 10.47
N GLU A 604 4.07 20.16 9.44
CA GLU A 604 4.03 18.70 9.41
C GLU A 604 5.41 18.07 9.14
N SER A 605 6.24 18.74 8.33
CA SER A 605 7.56 18.24 7.95
C SER A 605 8.70 19.12 8.43
N GLN A 606 9.88 18.51 8.65
CA GLN A 606 11.11 19.23 8.94
C GLN A 606 11.53 20.13 7.76
N GLU A 607 11.16 19.75 6.56
CA GLU A 607 11.47 20.46 5.32
C GLU A 607 10.78 21.80 5.24
N GLU A 608 9.49 21.83 5.62
CA GLU A 608 8.73 23.05 5.65
C GLU A 608 9.27 24.03 6.70
N ILE A 609 9.66 23.52 7.89
CA ILE A 609 10.28 24.36 8.93
C ILE A 609 11.60 24.97 8.45
N ASP A 610 12.48 24.16 7.84
CA ASP A 610 13.76 24.65 7.34
C ASP A 610 13.54 25.72 6.26
N GLY A 611 12.56 25.48 5.37
CA GLY A 611 12.17 26.47 4.36
C GLY A 611 11.58 27.77 4.94
N TRP A 612 10.78 27.68 6.01
CA TRP A 612 10.28 28.85 6.72
C TRP A 612 11.39 29.59 7.46
N LYS A 613 12.29 28.89 8.17
CA LYS A 613 13.45 29.49 8.84
C LYS A 613 14.36 30.24 7.85
N ALA A 614 14.65 29.63 6.70
CA ALA A 614 15.42 30.29 5.64
C ALA A 614 14.71 31.54 5.09
N SER A 615 13.38 31.52 5.00
CA SER A 615 12.59 32.67 4.58
C SER A 615 12.56 33.76 5.63
N PHE A 616 12.49 33.42 6.91
CA PHE A 616 12.62 34.39 8.03
C PHE A 616 13.99 35.08 8.04
N LEU A 617 15.07 34.31 7.74
CA LEU A 617 16.40 34.93 7.59
C LEU A 617 16.44 35.95 6.46
N ARG A 618 15.83 35.68 5.32
CA ARG A 618 15.70 36.62 4.20
C ARG A 618 14.90 37.86 4.58
N ALA A 619 13.95 37.70 5.52
CA ALA A 619 13.18 38.82 6.08
C ALA A 619 13.92 39.59 7.19
N GLY A 620 15.12 39.14 7.59
CA GLY A 620 15.89 39.74 8.66
C GLY A 620 15.58 39.27 10.07
N VAL A 621 14.87 38.16 10.22
CA VAL A 621 14.61 37.51 11.52
C VAL A 621 15.68 36.43 11.76
N TYR A 622 16.50 36.64 12.75
CA TYR A 622 17.64 35.76 13.07
C TYR A 622 17.37 34.84 14.25
N PRO A 623 18.03 33.67 14.30
CA PRO A 623 17.87 32.76 15.42
C PRO A 623 18.47 33.31 16.71
N GLU A 624 17.87 32.88 17.83
CA GLU A 624 18.42 33.14 19.17
C GLU A 624 19.69 32.31 19.37
N ARG A 625 20.69 32.92 20.00
CA ARG A 625 21.91 32.22 20.36
C ARG A 625 21.67 31.44 21.64
N VAL A 626 21.86 30.15 21.63
CA VAL A 626 21.91 29.37 22.87
C VAL A 626 23.22 29.65 23.56
N THR A 627 23.19 30.53 24.55
CA THR A 627 24.30 30.59 25.52
C THR A 627 24.20 29.37 26.39
N SER A 628 25.18 28.46 26.27
CA SER A 628 25.37 27.38 27.23
C SER A 628 25.51 28.02 28.61
N ASP A 629 24.63 27.66 29.48
CA ASP A 629 24.55 28.06 30.87
C ASP A 629 25.83 27.67 31.60
N SER A 630 26.70 28.64 31.87
CA SER A 630 27.71 28.57 32.94
C SER A 630 27.56 29.83 33.76
N GLY A 631 27.07 29.60 34.98
CA GLY A 631 26.57 30.59 35.89
C GLY A 631 27.56 31.65 36.32
N ASP A 632 26.97 32.60 36.97
CA ASP A 632 27.47 33.65 37.87
C ASP A 632 27.94 34.98 37.28
N GLY A 633 27.13 35.95 37.59
CA GLY A 633 27.60 37.19 38.11
C GLY A 633 28.16 38.20 37.12
N GLU A 634 27.34 38.97 36.39
CA GLU A 634 27.76 40.34 36.03
C GLU A 634 26.59 41.22 35.69
N ASN A 635 25.93 41.70 36.72
CA ASN A 635 25.01 42.85 36.69
C ASN A 635 25.76 44.15 36.94
N SER A 636 26.95 44.36 36.35
CA SER A 636 27.66 45.66 36.55
C SER A 636 28.36 46.23 35.32
N SER A 637 28.15 45.67 34.09
CA SER A 637 28.84 46.23 32.89
C SER A 637 27.92 47.00 31.94
N ASP A 638 26.63 47.07 32.16
CA ASP A 638 25.69 47.81 31.27
C ASP A 638 25.77 49.37 31.47
N ASN A 639 26.36 49.82 32.58
CA ASN A 639 26.54 51.26 32.84
C ASN A 639 27.83 51.87 32.24
N LEU A 640 28.74 51.05 31.72
CA LEU A 640 29.99 51.56 31.11
C LEU A 640 29.85 51.91 29.60
N MET A 641 28.75 51.49 28.96
CA MET A 641 28.52 51.86 27.56
C MET A 641 27.91 53.22 27.31
N ASN A 642 27.35 53.86 28.30
CA ASN A 642 26.68 55.14 28.14
C ASN A 642 27.62 56.37 28.21
N SER A 643 28.93 56.21 28.29
CA SER A 643 29.91 57.29 28.21
C SER A 643 31.05 56.95 27.25
N MET A 644 30.76 56.55 26.03
CA MET A 644 31.81 56.42 25.02
C MET A 644 32.10 57.78 24.39
N ASP A 645 33.40 58.04 24.25
CA ASP A 645 33.88 59.19 23.50
C ASP A 645 33.29 59.13 22.07
N PRO A 646 32.62 60.20 21.57
CA PRO A 646 32.04 60.22 20.22
C PRO A 646 33.02 59.89 19.11
N GLN A 647 34.31 60.10 19.32
CA GLN A 647 35.36 59.76 18.40
C GLN A 647 35.57 58.23 18.35
N LEU A 648 35.59 57.55 19.50
CA LEU A 648 35.72 56.09 19.59
C LEU A 648 34.47 55.41 18.97
N GLU A 649 33.29 55.94 19.21
CA GLU A 649 32.07 55.41 18.62
C GLU A 649 32.08 55.48 17.10
N ARG A 650 32.51 56.56 16.50
CA ARG A 650 32.70 56.67 15.04
C ARG A 650 33.73 55.70 14.51
N GLN A 651 34.84 55.49 15.24
CA GLN A 651 35.87 54.51 14.87
C GLN A 651 35.31 53.08 14.92
N VAL A 652 34.55 52.74 15.96
CA VAL A 652 33.89 51.43 16.12
C VAL A 652 32.92 51.20 14.97
N GLU A 653 32.10 52.18 14.62
CA GLU A 653 31.12 52.04 13.53
C GLU A 653 31.81 51.96 12.16
N THR A 654 32.89 52.71 11.94
CA THR A 654 33.68 52.61 10.70
C THR A 654 34.28 51.21 10.54
N ILE A 655 34.92 50.66 11.59
CA ILE A 655 35.50 49.32 11.54
C ILE A 655 34.39 48.26 11.37
N ARG A 656 33.24 48.46 12.04
CA ARG A 656 32.10 47.57 11.84
C ARG A 656 31.66 47.54 10.38
N ASN A 657 31.46 48.65 9.74
CA ASN A 657 31.06 48.74 8.33
C ASN A 657 32.09 48.08 7.40
N LEU A 658 33.38 48.18 7.70
CA LEU A 658 34.47 47.51 6.99
C LEU A 658 34.40 46.00 7.19
N VAL A 659 34.22 45.54 8.45
CA VAL A 659 34.07 44.12 8.78
C VAL A 659 32.86 43.52 8.08
N ASP A 660 31.70 44.17 8.14
CA ASP A 660 30.48 43.67 7.50
C ASP A 660 30.66 43.57 5.99
N SER A 661 31.32 44.59 5.34
CA SER A 661 31.59 44.53 3.92
C SER A 661 32.53 43.40 3.53
N TYR A 662 33.61 43.18 4.31
CA TYR A 662 34.56 42.11 4.01
C TYR A 662 33.99 40.74 4.28
N MET A 663 33.27 40.55 5.38
CA MET A 663 32.59 39.28 5.66
C MET A 663 31.51 38.93 4.64
N ALA A 664 30.85 39.93 4.03
CA ALA A 664 29.92 39.68 2.92
C ALA A 664 30.63 39.04 1.69
N ILE A 665 31.88 39.50 1.39
CA ILE A 665 32.71 38.92 0.33
C ILE A 665 33.09 37.49 0.66
N VAL A 666 33.65 37.24 1.86
CA VAL A 666 34.06 35.93 2.31
C VAL A 666 32.90 34.97 2.31
N ASN A 667 31.74 35.38 2.84
CA ASN A 667 30.54 34.52 2.84
C ASN A 667 30.04 34.20 1.43
N LYS A 668 30.13 35.12 0.48
CA LYS A 668 29.79 34.88 -0.92
C LYS A 668 30.72 33.86 -1.52
N THR A 669 32.03 33.97 -1.29
CA THR A 669 33.05 33.01 -1.76
C THR A 669 32.84 31.61 -1.16
N ILE A 670 32.66 31.51 0.13
CA ILE A 670 32.45 30.21 0.83
C ILE A 670 31.14 29.55 0.40
N ARG A 671 30.05 30.30 0.25
CA ARG A 671 28.77 29.74 -0.25
C ARG A 671 28.85 29.21 -1.67
N ASP A 672 29.75 29.75 -2.48
CA ASP A 672 29.99 29.24 -3.85
C ASP A 672 30.95 28.05 -3.88
N LEU A 673 32.06 28.13 -3.16
CA LEU A 673 33.11 27.10 -3.22
C LEU A 673 32.79 25.83 -2.40
N MET A 674 32.08 25.95 -1.28
CA MET A 674 31.71 24.82 -0.47
C MET A 674 30.92 23.73 -1.23
N PRO A 675 29.79 24.02 -1.89
CA PRO A 675 29.07 23.05 -2.69
C PRO A 675 29.96 22.45 -3.80
N LYS A 676 30.76 23.27 -4.48
CA LYS A 676 31.65 22.81 -5.55
C LYS A 676 32.70 21.85 -5.06
N THR A 677 33.31 22.12 -3.90
CA THR A 677 34.30 21.24 -3.26
C THR A 677 33.70 19.89 -2.88
N ILE A 678 32.52 19.90 -2.24
CA ILE A 678 31.83 18.67 -1.84
C ILE A 678 31.39 17.88 -3.08
N MET A 679 30.84 18.55 -4.10
CA MET A 679 30.47 17.89 -5.36
C MET A 679 31.66 17.17 -6.00
N TYR A 680 32.81 17.84 -6.06
CA TYR A 680 34.00 17.30 -6.69
C TYR A 680 34.65 16.17 -5.89
N LEU A 681 34.93 16.39 -4.59
CA LEU A 681 35.69 15.47 -3.75
C LEU A 681 34.88 14.29 -3.21
N MET A 682 33.57 14.46 -3.04
CA MET A 682 32.71 13.43 -2.47
C MET A 682 31.76 12.85 -3.49
N ILE A 683 30.84 13.65 -4.03
CA ILE A 683 29.73 13.14 -4.81
C ILE A 683 30.19 12.53 -6.11
N ASN A 684 30.96 13.28 -6.92
CA ASN A 684 31.48 12.77 -8.20
C ASN A 684 32.44 11.61 -7.98
N ASN A 685 33.30 11.71 -6.97
CA ASN A 685 34.25 10.65 -6.65
C ASN A 685 33.53 9.37 -6.18
N THR A 686 32.46 9.46 -5.40
CA THR A 686 31.64 8.30 -5.01
C THR A 686 30.96 7.68 -6.24
N LYS A 687 30.45 8.49 -7.17
CA LYS A 687 29.89 7.99 -8.44
C LYS A 687 30.94 7.23 -9.27
N GLU A 688 32.12 7.80 -9.41
CA GLU A 688 33.23 7.16 -10.12
C GLU A 688 33.66 5.85 -9.46
N PHE A 689 33.76 5.82 -8.13
CA PHE A 689 34.06 4.61 -7.38
C PHE A 689 33.02 3.50 -7.58
N ILE A 690 31.74 3.84 -7.50
CA ILE A 690 30.64 2.89 -7.73
C ILE A 690 30.72 2.29 -9.13
N ASN A 691 31.02 3.12 -10.14
CA ASN A 691 31.09 2.68 -11.52
C ASN A 691 32.33 1.87 -11.87
N ALA A 692 33.48 2.22 -11.32
CA ALA A 692 34.77 1.66 -11.74
C ALA A 692 35.34 0.62 -10.77
N GLU A 693 35.17 0.80 -9.47
CA GLU A 693 35.90 0.06 -8.45
C GLU A 693 35.03 -0.84 -7.56
N LEU A 694 33.73 -0.55 -7.40
CA LEU A 694 32.87 -1.29 -6.49
C LEU A 694 32.86 -2.79 -6.77
N LEU A 695 32.76 -3.16 -8.05
CA LEU A 695 32.74 -4.57 -8.46
C LEU A 695 34.06 -5.29 -8.08
N ALA A 696 35.22 -4.64 -8.30
CA ALA A 696 36.51 -5.20 -7.93
C ALA A 696 36.63 -5.39 -6.42
N ASN A 697 36.16 -4.42 -5.63
CA ASN A 697 36.16 -4.51 -4.17
C ASN A 697 35.24 -5.64 -3.66
N LEU A 698 34.07 -5.85 -4.29
CA LEU A 698 33.18 -6.97 -3.96
C LEU A 698 33.86 -8.34 -4.24
N TYR A 699 34.61 -8.47 -5.32
CA TYR A 699 35.35 -9.70 -5.58
C TYR A 699 36.52 -9.93 -4.60
N HIS A 700 37.05 -8.89 -3.98
CA HIS A 700 38.13 -9.03 -2.98
C HIS A 700 37.58 -9.30 -1.57
N SER A 701 36.35 -8.89 -1.26
CA SER A 701 35.79 -8.94 0.09
C SER A 701 35.15 -10.30 0.44
N GLY A 702 34.76 -11.12 -0.55
CA GLY A 702 34.08 -12.38 -0.27
C GLY A 702 34.00 -13.36 -1.44
N ASP A 703 33.67 -14.62 -1.10
CA ASP A 703 33.35 -15.60 -2.14
C ASP A 703 32.05 -15.23 -2.84
N GLN A 704 32.06 -15.23 -4.15
CA GLN A 704 30.91 -14.92 -5.00
C GLN A 704 29.67 -15.78 -4.66
N ASN A 705 29.88 -17.03 -4.24
CA ASN A 705 28.79 -17.91 -3.86
C ASN A 705 28.06 -17.43 -2.61
N SER A 706 28.80 -16.95 -1.60
CA SER A 706 28.23 -16.43 -0.34
C SER A 706 27.54 -15.09 -0.55
N LEU A 707 28.09 -14.20 -1.41
CA LEU A 707 27.46 -12.91 -1.73
C LEU A 707 26.11 -13.09 -2.46
N MET A 708 25.99 -14.15 -3.27
CA MET A 708 24.77 -14.46 -4.02
C MET A 708 23.90 -15.51 -3.34
N GLU A 709 24.06 -15.69 -2.04
CA GLU A 709 23.17 -16.53 -1.25
C GLU A 709 21.84 -15.80 -1.00
N GLU A 710 20.76 -16.45 -1.42
CA GLU A 710 19.41 -15.90 -1.30
C GLU A 710 18.91 -16.02 0.14
N SER A 711 18.19 -15.02 0.64
CA SER A 711 17.56 -15.12 1.95
C SER A 711 16.53 -16.24 2.00
N GLN A 712 16.45 -16.98 3.11
CA GLN A 712 15.50 -18.09 3.26
C GLN A 712 14.05 -17.65 3.03
N GLU A 713 13.69 -16.46 3.48
CA GLU A 713 12.36 -15.89 3.30
C GLU A 713 12.05 -15.64 1.82
N GLN A 714 12.99 -15.04 1.09
CA GLN A 714 12.83 -14.77 -0.35
C GLN A 714 12.89 -16.03 -1.19
N ALA A 715 13.72 -17.01 -0.82
CA ALA A 715 13.75 -18.31 -1.46
C ALA A 715 12.41 -19.05 -1.31
N HIS A 716 11.83 -19.00 -0.10
CA HIS A 716 10.50 -19.58 0.15
C HIS A 716 9.41 -18.85 -0.65
N HIS A 717 9.42 -17.54 -0.66
CA HIS A 717 8.48 -16.72 -1.44
C HIS A 717 8.60 -16.99 -2.94
N ARG A 718 9.82 -17.03 -3.47
CA ARG A 718 10.06 -17.40 -4.87
C ARG A 718 9.49 -18.80 -5.19
N ASP A 719 9.78 -19.79 -4.35
CA ASP A 719 9.30 -21.16 -4.56
C ASP A 719 7.77 -21.22 -4.49
N GLU A 720 7.15 -20.45 -3.61
CA GLU A 720 5.69 -20.32 -3.52
C GLU A 720 5.11 -19.68 -4.80
N MET A 721 5.71 -18.59 -5.28
CA MET A 721 5.28 -17.90 -6.51
C MET A 721 5.45 -18.80 -7.75
N LEU A 722 6.54 -19.55 -7.85
CA LEU A 722 6.76 -20.49 -8.93
C LEU A 722 5.75 -21.64 -8.89
N ARG A 723 5.45 -22.20 -7.72
CA ARG A 723 4.40 -23.22 -7.55
C ARG A 723 3.04 -22.68 -7.97
N MET A 724 2.70 -21.45 -7.52
CA MET A 724 1.44 -20.80 -7.87
C MET A 724 1.35 -20.54 -9.38
N TYR A 725 2.41 -20.05 -10.02
CA TYR A 725 2.47 -19.87 -11.47
C TYR A 725 2.21 -21.18 -12.23
N HIS A 726 2.88 -22.25 -11.82
CA HIS A 726 2.69 -23.56 -12.47
C HIS A 726 1.27 -24.08 -12.30
N ALA A 727 0.68 -23.95 -11.12
CA ALA A 727 -0.68 -24.38 -10.87
C ALA A 727 -1.74 -23.55 -11.61
N LEU A 728 -1.55 -22.22 -11.68
CA LEU A 728 -2.42 -21.34 -12.47
C LEU A 728 -2.35 -21.69 -13.97
N LYS A 729 -1.15 -21.97 -14.48
CA LYS A 729 -0.94 -22.37 -15.86
C LYS A 729 -1.54 -23.72 -16.16
N GLU A 730 -1.38 -24.69 -15.26
CA GLU A 730 -2.00 -26.01 -15.35
C GLU A 730 -3.53 -25.91 -15.32
N ALA A 731 -4.09 -25.12 -14.38
CA ALA A 731 -5.53 -24.90 -14.30
C ALA A 731 -6.09 -24.24 -15.57
N LEU A 732 -5.40 -23.26 -16.15
CA LEU A 732 -5.81 -22.64 -17.42
C LEU A 732 -5.70 -23.61 -18.60
N SER A 733 -4.68 -24.48 -18.62
CA SER A 733 -4.57 -25.56 -19.63
C SER A 733 -5.74 -26.52 -19.52
N ILE A 734 -6.06 -26.97 -18.30
CA ILE A 734 -7.20 -27.85 -18.03
C ILE A 734 -8.51 -27.22 -18.51
N ILE A 735 -8.73 -25.91 -18.26
CA ILE A 735 -9.93 -25.19 -18.75
C ILE A 735 -9.90 -25.04 -20.28
N GLY A 736 -8.71 -24.87 -20.88
CA GLY A 736 -8.55 -24.71 -22.34
C GLY A 736 -8.89 -25.97 -23.13
N ASP A 737 -8.66 -27.14 -22.52
CA ASP A 737 -8.95 -28.45 -23.12
C ASP A 737 -10.45 -28.77 -23.18
N ILE A 738 -11.29 -28.00 -22.48
CA ILE A 738 -12.74 -28.12 -22.56
C ILE A 738 -13.23 -27.50 -23.86
N SER A 739 -13.67 -28.33 -24.78
CA SER A 739 -14.41 -27.91 -25.96
C SER A 739 -15.69 -27.18 -25.52
N THR A 740 -15.79 -25.85 -25.81
CA THR A 740 -16.94 -25.00 -25.50
C THR A 740 -18.22 -25.35 -26.30
N THR A 741 -18.23 -26.47 -27.00
CA THR A 741 -19.37 -26.97 -27.81
C THR A 741 -20.30 -27.89 -27.03
N THR A 742 -20.58 -27.63 -25.78
CA THR A 742 -21.55 -28.39 -25.00
C THR A 742 -22.96 -27.87 -25.20
N VAL A 743 -23.87 -28.75 -25.55
CA VAL A 743 -25.31 -28.48 -25.69
C VAL A 743 -25.86 -27.93 -24.40
N THR A 744 -26.47 -26.75 -24.48
CA THR A 744 -27.05 -26.04 -23.32
C THR A 744 -28.26 -26.84 -22.80
N THR A 745 -28.15 -27.40 -21.60
CA THR A 745 -29.29 -27.82 -20.81
C THR A 745 -30.07 -26.61 -20.36
N ALA A 746 -31.39 -26.56 -20.59
CA ALA A 746 -32.23 -25.45 -20.20
C ALA A 746 -32.15 -25.19 -18.68
N MET A 747 -31.97 -23.91 -18.28
CA MET A 747 -32.11 -23.55 -16.87
C MET A 747 -33.51 -23.89 -16.38
N PRO A 748 -33.67 -24.29 -15.10
CA PRO A 748 -35.00 -24.44 -14.50
C PRO A 748 -35.81 -23.13 -14.69
N PRO A 749 -37.09 -23.20 -14.92
CA PRO A 749 -37.94 -22.01 -15.05
C PRO A 749 -37.86 -21.19 -13.74
N PRO A 750 -37.95 -19.85 -13.83
CA PRO A 750 -37.98 -19.03 -12.62
C PRO A 750 -39.18 -19.44 -11.75
N VAL A 751 -38.99 -19.39 -10.43
CA VAL A 751 -40.06 -19.67 -9.48
C VAL A 751 -41.15 -18.57 -9.61
N ASP A 752 -42.40 -18.98 -9.62
CA ASP A 752 -43.53 -18.06 -9.64
C ASP A 752 -43.74 -17.49 -8.23
N ASP A 753 -43.32 -16.24 -8.02
CA ASP A 753 -43.42 -15.49 -6.75
C ASP A 753 -44.70 -14.64 -6.65
N SER A 754 -45.61 -14.78 -7.59
CA SER A 754 -46.80 -13.90 -7.68
C SER A 754 -47.68 -13.91 -6.42
N TRP A 755 -47.65 -14.99 -5.66
CA TRP A 755 -48.37 -15.15 -4.39
C TRP A 755 -47.68 -14.52 -3.15
N LEU A 756 -46.39 -14.16 -3.22
CA LEU A 756 -45.62 -13.51 -2.15
C LEU A 756 -45.87 -11.97 -2.08
N ARG A 757 -46.51 -11.37 -3.06
CA ARG A 757 -46.81 -9.94 -3.01
C ARG A 757 -48.00 -9.71 -2.07
N PRO A 758 -47.85 -8.90 -0.97
CA PRO A 758 -48.97 -8.60 -0.09
C PRO A 758 -50.09 -7.95 -0.90
N GLY A 759 -51.31 -8.47 -0.77
CA GLY A 759 -52.46 -8.11 -1.51
C GLY A 759 -52.76 -6.62 -1.54
N GLY A 760 -52.62 -5.98 -2.69
CA GLY A 760 -53.25 -4.72 -3.02
C GLY A 760 -54.65 -5.01 -3.55
N ASN A 761 -55.63 -4.46 -2.87
CA ASN A 761 -57.08 -4.50 -3.09
C ASN A 761 -57.59 -4.90 -4.48
N SER A 762 -58.39 -5.93 -4.48
CA SER A 762 -59.31 -6.30 -5.58
C SER A 762 -60.41 -5.25 -5.77
N SER A 763 -60.49 -4.68 -6.95
CA SER A 763 -61.81 -4.22 -7.49
C SER A 763 -62.00 -4.85 -8.87
N GLY A 764 -63.13 -5.54 -9.01
CA GLY A 764 -63.49 -6.46 -10.07
C GLY A 764 -63.75 -5.84 -11.41
N GLY A 765 -63.73 -6.71 -12.44
CA GLY A 765 -64.22 -6.38 -13.82
C GLY A 765 -63.97 -7.53 -14.77
N ARG A 766 -64.90 -8.38 -14.85
CA ARG A 766 -65.34 -9.31 -15.92
C ARG A 766 -64.51 -9.45 -17.20
N SER A 767 -64.24 -10.74 -17.51
CA SER A 767 -63.92 -11.27 -18.86
C SER A 767 -65.06 -11.00 -19.90
N PRO A 768 -64.87 -11.15 -21.21
CA PRO A 768 -64.77 -12.50 -21.80
C PRO A 768 -63.85 -12.65 -23.05
N ALA A 769 -63.47 -13.89 -23.22
CA ALA A 769 -63.00 -14.66 -24.35
C ALA A 769 -63.05 -14.08 -25.78
N THR A 770 -61.98 -14.37 -26.57
CA THR A 770 -62.09 -15.16 -27.84
C THR A 770 -60.70 -15.27 -28.48
N SER A 771 -60.24 -16.50 -28.70
CA SER A 771 -59.20 -16.84 -29.70
C SER A 771 -59.79 -16.74 -31.12
N PRO A 772 -59.05 -16.64 -32.22
CA PRO A 772 -58.32 -17.74 -32.77
C PRO A 772 -56.99 -17.46 -33.51
N THR A 773 -56.20 -18.48 -33.63
CA THR A 773 -55.06 -18.75 -34.53
C THR A 773 -55.45 -18.73 -36.03
N PRO A 774 -54.54 -19.01 -37.03
CA PRO A 774 -53.09 -18.80 -37.19
C PRO A 774 -52.70 -18.18 -38.56
N ASN A 775 -51.46 -17.79 -38.81
CA ASN A 775 -50.81 -18.13 -40.08
C ASN A 775 -49.30 -17.79 -40.16
N ARG A 776 -48.61 -18.75 -40.63
CA ARG A 776 -47.27 -18.91 -41.16
C ARG A 776 -46.76 -17.77 -42.04
N ARG A 777 -45.47 -17.46 -41.95
CA ARG A 777 -44.48 -17.68 -43.04
C ARG A 777 -43.08 -17.18 -42.62
N ALA A 778 -42.12 -17.97 -43.02
CA ALA A 778 -40.66 -17.81 -42.78
C ALA A 778 -39.97 -16.93 -43.85
N PRO A 779 -38.60 -16.83 -43.77
CA PRO A 779 -37.81 -15.62 -44.07
C PRO A 779 -37.21 -15.59 -45.49
N PRO A 780 -36.53 -14.55 -45.90
CA PRO A 780 -35.11 -14.68 -46.17
C PRO A 780 -34.22 -13.44 -45.92
N GLY A 781 -32.94 -13.69 -45.91
CA GLY A 781 -31.80 -12.90 -45.58
C GLY A 781 -31.28 -11.86 -46.60
N PRO A 782 -30.02 -11.37 -46.42
CA PRO A 782 -29.57 -10.02 -46.80
C PRO A 782 -28.93 -9.96 -48.20
N PRO A 783 -28.49 -8.87 -48.78
CA PRO A 783 -27.55 -7.85 -48.33
C PRO A 783 -27.71 -6.42 -48.98
N GLY A 784 -26.84 -5.47 -48.64
CA GLY A 784 -26.49 -4.36 -49.54
C GLY A 784 -26.45 -2.96 -48.94
N ARG A 785 -25.28 -2.41 -48.78
CA ARG A 785 -24.96 -0.97 -48.75
C ARG A 785 -25.18 -0.38 -50.16
N PRO A 786 -25.31 0.94 -50.47
CA PRO A 786 -24.73 2.12 -49.80
C PRO A 786 -25.56 3.46 -49.95
N VAL A 787 -25.04 4.50 -49.30
CA VAL A 787 -24.94 5.94 -49.66
C VAL A 787 -26.13 6.89 -49.49
N SER A 788 -25.87 7.86 -48.61
CA SER A 788 -26.04 9.32 -48.66
C SER A 788 -27.39 10.02 -48.39
N ARG A 789 -27.23 11.03 -47.57
CA ARG A 789 -27.92 12.36 -47.49
C ARG A 789 -29.27 12.49 -46.83
N GLY A 790 -29.26 13.35 -45.79
CA GLY A 790 -30.30 14.35 -45.65
C GLY A 790 -30.86 14.53 -44.23
N SER A 791 -30.39 15.59 -43.55
CA SER A 791 -31.18 16.51 -42.70
C SER A 791 -31.77 16.01 -41.37
N ALA A 792 -31.29 16.66 -40.30
CA ALA A 792 -31.84 16.70 -38.95
C ALA A 792 -33.23 17.38 -38.89
N PRO A 793 -33.98 17.21 -37.75
CA PRO A 793 -33.79 18.16 -36.65
C PRO A 793 -34.00 17.60 -35.23
N GLY A 794 -33.31 18.23 -34.28
CA GLY A 794 -33.83 18.69 -33.00
C GLY A 794 -33.70 17.83 -31.77
N LEU A 795 -32.66 18.09 -30.96
CA LEU A 795 -32.60 17.74 -29.53
C LEU A 795 -32.47 19.01 -28.70
N PRO A 796 -33.06 19.09 -27.50
CA PRO A 796 -33.00 20.27 -26.65
C PRO A 796 -31.72 20.36 -25.81
N PRO A 797 -31.34 21.56 -25.23
CA PRO A 797 -30.02 21.92 -24.84
C PRO A 797 -29.65 21.51 -23.38
N GLY A 798 -28.38 21.11 -23.18
CA GLY A 798 -27.76 20.95 -21.88
C GLY A 798 -27.11 22.26 -21.38
N PRO A 799 -26.80 22.38 -20.09
CA PRO A 799 -26.41 23.66 -19.47
C PRO A 799 -24.97 24.08 -19.76
N PRO A 800 -24.65 25.40 -19.60
CA PRO A 800 -23.43 26.00 -20.14
C PRO A 800 -22.18 25.81 -19.28
N VAL A 801 -21.05 25.67 -19.96
CA VAL A 801 -19.70 25.68 -19.39
C VAL A 801 -19.18 27.13 -19.44
N PRO A 802 -18.49 27.63 -18.38
CA PRO A 802 -18.01 29.03 -18.37
C PRO A 802 -16.77 29.22 -19.24
N SER A 803 -16.82 30.29 -20.02
CA SER A 803 -15.75 30.76 -20.91
C SER A 803 -14.63 31.47 -20.15
N ARG A 804 -13.40 31.18 -20.54
CA ARG A 804 -12.15 31.83 -20.11
C ARG A 804 -12.03 33.23 -20.76
N PRO A 805 -11.57 34.28 -20.04
CA PRO A 805 -11.40 35.60 -20.64
C PRO A 805 -10.15 35.70 -21.53
N GLY A 806 -10.29 36.46 -22.59
CA GLY A 806 -9.30 36.65 -23.62
C GLY A 806 -8.07 37.44 -23.21
N ALA A 807 -6.94 37.11 -23.85
CA ALA A 807 -5.69 37.83 -23.78
C ALA A 807 -5.71 39.04 -24.73
N SER A 808 -5.21 40.15 -24.23
CA SER A 808 -4.95 41.37 -24.99
C SER A 808 -3.67 41.24 -25.85
N PRO A 809 -3.51 41.93 -26.97
CA PRO A 809 -2.41 41.70 -27.88
C PRO A 809 -1.13 42.45 -27.44
N ASP A 810 0.00 41.75 -27.57
CA ASP A 810 1.34 42.26 -27.34
C ASP A 810 1.82 43.11 -28.56
N PRO A 811 2.44 44.27 -28.39
CA PRO A 811 2.80 45.15 -29.49
C PRO A 811 4.22 44.99 -30.06
N PHE A 812 4.94 43.90 -29.82
CA PHE A 812 6.27 43.67 -30.42
C PHE A 812 6.38 42.31 -31.09
N GLY A 813 5.81 42.19 -32.27
CA GLY A 813 6.04 41.09 -33.20
C GLY A 813 7.21 41.35 -34.14
N GLY A 814 8.38 40.76 -33.84
CA GLY A 814 9.51 40.61 -34.78
C GLY A 814 9.79 39.11 -35.00
N PRO A 815 10.14 38.69 -36.24
CA PRO A 815 10.36 37.26 -36.51
C PRO A 815 11.66 36.73 -35.91
N PRO A 816 11.75 35.42 -35.56
CA PRO A 816 12.91 34.87 -34.90
C PRO A 816 14.12 34.76 -35.85
N PRO A 817 15.34 34.92 -35.34
CA PRO A 817 16.54 34.82 -36.19
C PRO A 817 16.83 33.36 -36.56
N SER A 818 17.19 33.17 -37.84
CA SER A 818 17.60 31.93 -38.47
C SER A 818 18.90 31.39 -37.86
N VAL A 819 18.89 30.07 -37.54
CA VAL A 819 20.05 29.33 -37.07
C VAL A 819 21.06 29.13 -38.22
N PRO A 820 22.37 29.37 -38.03
CA PRO A 820 23.38 29.10 -39.06
C PRO A 820 23.64 27.59 -39.20
N SER A 821 23.68 27.12 -40.44
CA SER A 821 24.02 25.76 -40.80
C SER A 821 25.49 25.39 -40.49
N ARG A 822 25.70 24.24 -39.91
CA ARG A 822 27.00 23.65 -39.55
C ARG A 822 27.76 23.22 -40.79
N PRO A 823 29.05 23.51 -40.93
CA PRO A 823 29.83 23.04 -42.08
C PRO A 823 30.16 21.53 -41.93
N ASN A 824 29.97 20.79 -43.02
CA ASN A 824 30.40 19.40 -43.20
C ASN A 824 31.92 19.26 -43.05
N ARG A 825 32.36 18.46 -42.08
CA ARG A 825 33.73 18.00 -41.95
C ARG A 825 33.79 16.51 -42.28
N ALA A 826 34.55 16.14 -43.32
CA ALA A 826 34.85 14.78 -43.72
C ALA A 826 35.74 14.07 -42.65
N PRO A 827 35.63 12.76 -42.46
CA PRO A 827 36.44 12.02 -41.49
C PRO A 827 37.90 11.86 -41.98
N PRO A 828 38.90 11.87 -41.08
CA PRO A 828 40.30 11.64 -41.46
C PRO A 828 40.56 10.15 -41.67
N GLY A 829 41.38 9.85 -42.66
CA GLY A 829 41.83 8.50 -43.03
C GLY A 829 42.81 7.89 -42.00
N PRO A 830 43.08 6.57 -42.07
CA PRO A 830 43.84 5.83 -41.06
C PRO A 830 45.33 6.15 -41.09
N ILE A 831 45.89 6.35 -39.90
CA ILE A 831 47.33 6.53 -39.67
C ILE A 831 48.03 5.15 -39.68
N VAL A 832 48.97 4.98 -40.60
CA VAL A 832 49.91 3.84 -40.61
C VAL A 832 51.05 4.16 -39.64
N THR A 833 51.20 3.38 -38.59
CA THR A 833 52.32 3.42 -37.67
C THR A 833 53.42 2.50 -38.17
N THR A 834 54.55 3.05 -38.62
CA THR A 834 55.81 2.35 -38.86
C THR A 834 56.61 2.31 -37.56
N VAL A 835 57.00 1.09 -37.16
CA VAL A 835 57.89 0.77 -36.06
C VAL A 835 59.29 1.23 -36.37
N GLN A 836 59.98 1.94 -35.53
CA GLN A 836 61.42 1.84 -35.16
C GLN A 836 61.59 2.01 -33.68
#